data_d0e13ea788faedb851c3de9334178151
#
_entry.id   d0e13ea788faedb851c3de9334178151
#
_cell.length_a   1.000
_cell.length_b   1.000
_cell.length_c   1.000
_cell.angle_alpha   90.00
_cell.angle_beta   90.00
_cell.angle_gamma   90.00
#
_symmetry.space_group_name_H-M   'P 1'
#
loop_
_entity.id
_entity.type
_entity.pdbx_description
1 polymer ?
#
loop_
_entity_poly.entity_id
_entity_poly.type
_entity_poly.pdbx_seq_one_letter_code
_entity_poly.pdbx_strand_id
1 'polypeptide(L)'
;MTKSLYIAEKPSVAQEFAKALKQNMQRRDGYLESDQSVVTWCVGHLVTMSYPEKYDPALKRWSLETLPFLPENFKYEVIPEVKKQFTIVSNLLHREDIETIYVCTDSGREGEYIYRLVAQMAGIKDKKQKRVWIDSQTEEEILRGIREAKDESEYDNLSASAYLRAKEDYLMGINFSRLLSLKYGNAVASYLGTKYQSISVGRVMTCVLGMVVRREREIRSFVKTPFYRVIAGLSFNGRNFEGEWRAVKGSRYFNSPLLYKENGFQKKEDAQKLIDELKAQNPLIPRILKMERKKENKNAPLLYNLAELQNDCARFFKISPDETLKVVQELYEKKLVTYPRTDARVLSSAVAKEISKNLRGLQQYNICRGLADEILQGESWKKTGSTRYTNDKQITDHYAIIPTGQGLGNLRNLSELSAKVYETIVRRFLSIFYPSAVYQKVALVTEIGGEQFFSNFRVLVEEGYLKAMHYSFFRKKDEDEDGKKDEETTCDPAFLVALSQLKKGSELNLLGLSIKEGETSPPKRYTSGSMILAMENAGQLIEDEELREQIKGSGIGTSATRAEILKKLVFIKYLALNKKTQVITPTQLGEMIYDVVHQSIRPLLNPELTASWEKGLTYVAEGSITSEEYMGKLENFVTRHTVNVKQMRNQFQLKSSFDASAPYYKKASSTRSGAGKSTSSRSSSAKSSSNRKKTAQNT
;
A
#
# COMPACT_ATOMS: atom_id res chain seq x y z
N MET A 1 35.11 9.78 34.72
CA MET A 1 34.50 8.51 34.31
C MET A 1 34.09 8.64 32.86
N THR A 2 34.41 7.66 32.02
CA THR A 2 33.97 7.63 30.62
C THR A 2 32.49 7.28 30.55
N LYS A 3 31.78 7.91 29.60
CA LYS A 3 30.34 7.72 29.38
C LYS A 3 30.06 7.13 27.99
N SER A 4 28.92 6.51 27.85
CA SER A 4 28.35 6.09 26.55
C SER A 4 27.29 7.10 26.09
N LEU A 5 27.31 7.44 24.81
CA LEU A 5 26.32 8.31 24.16
C LEU A 5 25.36 7.45 23.31
N TYR A 6 24.07 7.55 23.56
CA TYR A 6 23.01 6.90 22.80
C TYR A 6 22.26 7.93 21.98
N ILE A 7 22.18 7.76 20.68
CA ILE A 7 21.54 8.70 19.75
C ILE A 7 20.35 8.03 19.08
N ALA A 8 19.14 8.39 19.51
CA ALA A 8 17.89 7.89 18.95
C ALA A 8 17.40 8.79 17.78
N GLU A 9 16.47 8.27 16.98
CA GLU A 9 15.88 9.07 15.89
C GLU A 9 14.88 10.12 16.41
N LYS A 10 14.17 9.82 17.51
CA LYS A 10 13.09 10.66 18.05
C LYS A 10 13.18 10.78 19.57
N PRO A 11 12.62 11.87 20.16
CA PRO A 11 12.61 12.06 21.60
C PRO A 11 11.92 10.93 22.37
N SER A 12 10.83 10.39 21.83
CA SER A 12 10.07 9.26 22.44
C SER A 12 10.94 8.00 22.57
N VAL A 13 11.68 7.68 21.51
CA VAL A 13 12.61 6.54 21.47
C VAL A 13 13.75 6.72 22.49
N ALA A 14 14.34 7.94 22.53
CA ALA A 14 15.39 8.26 23.48
C ALA A 14 14.95 8.07 24.94
N GLN A 15 13.71 8.44 25.26
CA GLN A 15 13.15 8.21 26.60
C GLN A 15 13.05 6.72 26.94
N GLU A 16 12.70 5.87 25.98
CA GLU A 16 12.62 4.44 26.19
C GLU A 16 14.01 3.80 26.41
N PHE A 17 15.02 4.24 25.65
CA PHE A 17 16.41 3.86 25.91
C PHE A 17 16.85 4.29 27.32
N ALA A 18 16.59 5.53 27.70
CA ALA A 18 16.93 6.04 29.03
C ALA A 18 16.28 5.24 30.16
N LYS A 19 15.00 4.84 30.00
CA LYS A 19 14.31 3.97 30.96
C LYS A 19 14.91 2.56 31.01
N ALA A 20 15.21 1.98 29.84
CA ALA A 20 15.78 0.64 29.76
C ALA A 20 17.16 0.53 30.44
N LEU A 21 17.96 1.58 30.38
CA LEU A 21 19.27 1.65 31.06
C LEU A 21 19.17 1.64 32.58
N LYS A 22 18.02 1.94 33.19
CA LYS A 22 17.78 1.93 34.65
C LYS A 22 18.75 2.77 35.46
N GLN A 23 19.22 3.89 34.87
CA GLN A 23 20.12 4.83 35.50
C GLN A 23 19.37 6.08 35.97
N ASN A 24 19.93 6.82 36.94
CA ASN A 24 19.35 8.08 37.40
C ASN A 24 19.57 9.20 36.34
N MET A 25 18.72 9.22 35.30
CA MET A 25 18.80 10.15 34.19
C MET A 25 18.24 11.53 34.55
N GLN A 26 19.06 12.54 34.50
CA GLN A 26 18.65 13.94 34.63
C GLN A 26 18.33 14.54 33.27
N ARG A 27 17.23 15.27 33.19
CA ARG A 27 16.84 15.98 31.96
C ARG A 27 17.67 17.23 31.75
N ARG A 28 18.21 17.37 30.56
CA ARG A 28 18.93 18.54 30.04
C ARG A 28 18.23 19.08 28.80
N ASP A 29 18.72 20.21 28.28
CA ASP A 29 18.20 20.75 27.01
C ASP A 29 18.64 19.87 25.84
N GLY A 30 17.70 19.14 25.28
CA GLY A 30 17.91 18.25 24.12
C GLY A 30 18.55 16.89 24.42
N TYR A 31 18.73 16.49 25.70
CA TYR A 31 19.26 15.19 26.08
C TYR A 31 18.93 14.81 27.53
N LEU A 32 19.21 13.55 27.88
CA LEU A 32 19.15 13.00 29.22
C LEU A 32 20.54 12.54 29.63
N GLU A 33 20.95 12.71 30.87
CA GLU A 33 22.31 12.40 31.32
C GLU A 33 22.33 11.76 32.71
N SER A 34 23.16 10.74 32.87
CA SER A 34 23.54 10.10 34.13
C SER A 34 25.07 10.14 34.30
N ASP A 35 25.58 9.53 35.35
CA ASP A 35 27.02 9.41 35.58
C ASP A 35 27.71 8.51 34.54
N GLN A 36 27.00 7.59 33.91
CA GLN A 36 27.55 6.59 32.98
C GLN A 36 27.09 6.78 31.52
N SER A 37 25.98 7.48 31.30
CA SER A 37 25.34 7.53 29.98
C SER A 37 24.74 8.90 29.67
N VAL A 38 24.77 9.23 28.38
CA VAL A 38 24.05 10.35 27.80
C VAL A 38 23.11 9.81 26.74
N VAL A 39 21.86 10.21 26.73
CA VAL A 39 20.86 9.80 25.72
C VAL A 39 20.33 11.05 25.04
N THR A 40 20.53 11.15 23.74
CA THR A 40 20.01 12.25 22.92
C THR A 40 19.22 11.73 21.73
N TRP A 41 18.72 12.62 20.90
CA TRP A 41 17.88 12.25 19.76
C TRP A 41 18.08 13.22 18.59
N CYS A 42 17.76 12.72 17.42
CA CYS A 42 17.40 13.52 16.28
C CYS A 42 15.90 13.91 16.37
N VAL A 43 15.39 14.61 15.40
CA VAL A 43 13.94 14.89 15.24
C VAL A 43 13.50 14.47 13.83
N GLY A 44 13.97 13.28 13.39
CA GLY A 44 14.07 12.88 12.02
C GLY A 44 15.37 13.44 11.41
N HIS A 45 15.33 13.88 10.15
CA HIS A 45 16.51 14.47 9.51
C HIS A 45 16.92 15.79 10.16
N LEU A 46 18.18 15.91 10.56
CA LEU A 46 18.81 17.16 11.00
C LEU A 46 19.61 17.81 9.87
N VAL A 47 19.98 17.04 8.87
CA VAL A 47 20.82 17.42 7.73
C VAL A 47 20.13 17.03 6.43
N THR A 48 20.30 17.83 5.38
CA THR A 48 19.77 17.58 4.04
C THR A 48 20.81 17.92 2.98
N MET A 49 20.63 17.42 1.76
CA MET A 49 21.42 17.86 0.62
C MET A 49 21.11 19.31 0.28
N SER A 50 22.15 20.08 0.00
CA SER A 50 22.04 21.49 -0.37
C SER A 50 21.42 21.66 -1.75
N TYR A 51 20.59 22.69 -1.92
CA TYR A 51 20.06 23.07 -3.24
C TYR A 51 21.16 23.57 -4.19
N PRO A 52 20.95 23.51 -5.52
CA PRO A 52 21.95 23.90 -6.52
C PRO A 52 22.54 25.29 -6.33
N GLU A 53 21.78 26.26 -5.82
CA GLU A 53 22.27 27.61 -5.52
C GLU A 53 23.36 27.69 -4.43
N LYS A 54 23.57 26.63 -3.67
CA LYS A 54 24.69 26.53 -2.71
C LYS A 54 25.98 26.08 -3.36
N TYR A 55 25.90 25.54 -4.57
CA TYR A 55 27.06 25.21 -5.40
C TYR A 55 27.48 26.40 -6.22
N ASP A 56 26.52 27.05 -6.86
CA ASP A 56 26.70 28.29 -7.62
C ASP A 56 25.41 29.14 -7.50
N PRO A 57 25.50 30.41 -7.01
CA PRO A 57 24.36 31.32 -6.89
C PRO A 57 23.58 31.51 -8.22
N ALA A 58 24.25 31.39 -9.38
CA ALA A 58 23.61 31.48 -10.69
C ALA A 58 22.56 30.39 -10.92
N LEU A 59 22.72 29.23 -10.27
CA LEU A 59 21.77 28.08 -10.36
C LEU A 59 20.45 28.32 -9.61
N LYS A 60 20.32 29.45 -8.89
CA LYS A 60 19.02 29.85 -8.32
C LYS A 60 18.01 30.17 -9.42
N ARG A 61 18.48 30.76 -10.52
CA ARG A 61 17.66 30.99 -11.72
C ARG A 61 17.68 29.73 -12.60
N TRP A 62 16.53 29.17 -12.87
CA TRP A 62 16.43 28.01 -13.73
C TRP A 62 16.70 28.37 -15.19
N SER A 63 17.62 27.64 -15.84
CA SER A 63 17.97 27.77 -17.25
C SER A 63 18.20 26.40 -17.86
N LEU A 64 17.85 26.24 -19.15
CA LEU A 64 18.17 25.01 -19.90
C LEU A 64 19.68 24.81 -20.08
N GLU A 65 20.44 25.90 -20.09
CA GLU A 65 21.90 25.88 -20.29
C GLU A 65 22.64 25.24 -19.11
N THR A 66 22.10 25.42 -17.89
CA THR A 66 22.69 24.88 -16.64
C THR A 66 22.28 23.45 -16.34
N LEU A 67 21.59 22.77 -17.25
CA LEU A 67 21.18 21.38 -17.11
C LEU A 67 21.97 20.47 -18.06
N PRO A 68 22.33 19.22 -17.71
CA PRO A 68 22.08 18.64 -16.39
C PRO A 68 22.96 19.22 -15.29
N PHE A 69 22.42 19.35 -14.08
CA PHE A 69 23.17 19.64 -12.89
C PHE A 69 23.66 18.34 -12.26
N LEU A 70 24.96 18.08 -12.31
CA LEU A 70 25.63 16.88 -11.81
C LEU A 70 26.86 17.31 -11.00
N PRO A 71 26.72 17.52 -9.68
CA PRO A 71 27.83 17.95 -8.85
C PRO A 71 28.81 16.79 -8.61
N GLU A 72 30.11 17.03 -8.79
CA GLU A 72 31.15 16.06 -8.44
C GLU A 72 31.14 15.74 -6.94
N ASN A 73 30.98 16.76 -6.11
CA ASN A 73 30.93 16.62 -4.66
C ASN A 73 29.58 17.12 -4.14
N PHE A 74 28.82 16.24 -3.50
CA PHE A 74 27.54 16.59 -2.90
C PHE A 74 27.74 17.41 -1.63
N LYS A 75 27.10 18.56 -1.56
CA LYS A 75 27.08 19.44 -0.38
C LYS A 75 25.86 19.14 0.48
N TYR A 76 26.05 19.20 1.77
CA TYR A 76 25.01 19.01 2.77
C TYR A 76 24.90 20.24 3.65
N GLU A 77 23.73 20.49 4.23
CA GLU A 77 23.49 21.60 5.14
C GLU A 77 22.55 21.18 6.27
N VAL A 78 22.74 21.81 7.43
CA VAL A 78 21.84 21.61 8.57
C VAL A 78 20.50 22.28 8.26
N ILE A 79 19.42 21.56 8.49
CA ILE A 79 18.05 22.07 8.30
C ILE A 79 17.82 23.21 9.31
N PRO A 80 17.46 24.45 8.87
CA PRO A 80 17.36 25.61 9.73
C PRO A 80 16.45 25.44 10.94
N GLU A 81 15.31 24.80 10.75
CA GLU A 81 14.26 24.60 11.77
C GLU A 81 14.72 23.70 12.92
N VAL A 82 15.70 22.84 12.70
CA VAL A 82 16.22 21.89 13.70
C VAL A 82 17.67 22.14 14.07
N LYS A 83 18.23 23.29 13.70
CA LYS A 83 19.62 23.67 13.95
C LYS A 83 20.00 23.59 15.43
N LYS A 84 19.06 23.97 16.33
CA LYS A 84 19.29 23.87 17.78
C LYS A 84 19.62 22.43 18.19
N GLN A 85 18.82 21.48 17.76
CA GLN A 85 19.02 20.08 18.12
C GLN A 85 20.29 19.51 17.47
N PHE A 86 20.57 19.88 16.21
CA PHE A 86 21.84 19.51 15.58
C PHE A 86 23.06 19.99 16.39
N THR A 87 23.04 21.24 16.85
CA THR A 87 24.14 21.82 17.67
C THR A 87 24.31 21.04 18.96
N ILE A 88 23.22 20.66 19.63
CA ILE A 88 23.28 19.85 20.86
C ILE A 88 23.91 18.49 20.58
N VAL A 89 23.43 17.78 19.56
CA VAL A 89 23.96 16.46 19.20
C VAL A 89 25.43 16.55 18.80
N SER A 90 25.81 17.54 17.99
CA SER A 90 27.18 17.77 17.57
C SER A 90 28.12 18.03 18.79
N ASN A 91 27.68 18.86 19.74
CA ASN A 91 28.46 19.12 20.95
C ASN A 91 28.64 17.86 21.80
N LEU A 92 27.59 17.04 21.94
CA LEU A 92 27.66 15.77 22.68
C LEU A 92 28.61 14.78 22.02
N LEU A 93 28.63 14.73 20.70
CA LEU A 93 29.54 13.87 19.92
C LEU A 93 31.01 14.21 20.13
N HIS A 94 31.35 15.48 20.42
CA HIS A 94 32.71 15.97 20.65
C HIS A 94 33.16 15.97 22.11
N ARG A 95 32.28 15.58 23.04
CA ARG A 95 32.63 15.53 24.48
C ARG A 95 33.77 14.54 24.74
N GLU A 96 34.78 14.97 25.48
CA GLU A 96 35.94 14.14 25.80
C GLU A 96 35.60 12.95 26.70
N ASP A 97 34.58 13.07 27.55
CA ASP A 97 34.13 12.03 28.45
C ASP A 97 33.27 10.97 27.73
N ILE A 98 32.90 11.17 26.47
CA ILE A 98 32.20 10.15 25.65
C ILE A 98 33.23 9.24 24.96
N GLU A 99 33.22 7.97 25.33
CA GLU A 99 34.08 6.92 24.74
C GLU A 99 33.41 6.17 23.61
N THR A 100 32.17 5.74 23.81
CA THR A 100 31.41 4.93 22.85
C THR A 100 30.10 5.63 22.48
N ILE A 101 29.81 5.67 21.20
CA ILE A 101 28.56 6.15 20.64
C ILE A 101 27.72 4.94 20.21
N TYR A 102 26.52 4.82 20.75
CA TYR A 102 25.52 3.84 20.32
C TYR A 102 24.53 4.53 19.39
N VAL A 103 24.49 4.06 18.14
CA VAL A 103 23.58 4.54 17.10
C VAL A 103 22.27 3.83 17.24
N CYS A 104 21.26 4.51 17.78
CA CYS A 104 19.94 3.98 18.13
C CYS A 104 18.83 4.59 17.26
N THR A 105 19.17 5.07 16.06
CA THR A 105 18.19 5.44 15.04
C THR A 105 17.45 4.20 14.55
N ASP A 106 16.28 4.39 13.94
CA ASP A 106 15.45 3.28 13.47
C ASP A 106 16.28 2.26 12.68
N SER A 107 16.04 0.97 12.89
CA SER A 107 16.81 -0.12 12.27
C SER A 107 16.41 -0.24 10.80
N GLY A 108 17.21 0.32 9.92
CA GLY A 108 16.95 0.36 8.49
C GLY A 108 17.76 1.40 7.76
N ARG A 109 17.64 1.39 6.44
CA ARG A 109 18.37 2.27 5.52
C ARG A 109 18.20 3.76 5.85
N GLU A 110 16.99 4.17 6.24
CA GLU A 110 16.69 5.56 6.56
C GLU A 110 17.35 6.02 7.87
N GLY A 111 17.26 5.20 8.93
CA GLY A 111 17.90 5.52 10.21
C GLY A 111 19.43 5.57 10.10
N GLU A 112 20.01 4.72 9.24
CA GLU A 112 21.41 4.74 8.91
C GLU A 112 21.79 6.08 8.24
N TYR A 113 21.03 6.52 7.25
CA TYR A 113 21.25 7.79 6.56
C TYR A 113 21.16 8.99 7.49
N ILE A 114 20.16 9.03 8.38
CA ILE A 114 19.98 10.11 9.35
C ILE A 114 21.22 10.27 10.23
N TYR A 115 21.70 9.16 10.81
CA TYR A 115 22.87 9.23 11.70
C TYR A 115 24.17 9.58 10.96
N ARG A 116 24.44 8.91 9.84
CA ARG A 116 25.69 9.13 9.06
C ARG A 116 25.81 10.58 8.59
N LEU A 117 24.71 11.22 8.19
CA LEU A 117 24.72 12.63 7.84
C LEU A 117 25.04 13.53 9.04
N VAL A 118 24.52 13.22 10.23
CA VAL A 118 24.82 13.96 11.45
C VAL A 118 26.28 13.78 11.83
N ALA A 119 26.80 12.56 11.79
CA ALA A 119 28.21 12.26 12.07
C ALA A 119 29.17 12.97 11.10
N GLN A 120 28.84 12.94 9.81
CA GLN A 120 29.59 13.63 8.75
C GLN A 120 29.62 15.14 8.95
N MET A 121 28.46 15.75 9.21
CA MET A 121 28.35 17.20 9.41
C MET A 121 28.96 17.68 10.73
N ALA A 122 28.95 16.86 11.76
CA ALA A 122 29.63 17.10 13.01
C ALA A 122 31.17 16.92 12.87
N GLY A 123 31.64 16.17 11.87
CA GLY A 123 33.06 15.93 11.64
C GLY A 123 33.71 15.07 12.72
N ILE A 124 32.99 14.00 13.16
CA ILE A 124 33.47 13.11 14.21
C ILE A 124 34.68 12.32 13.70
N LYS A 125 35.71 12.25 14.53
CA LYS A 125 36.90 11.41 14.33
C LYS A 125 37.20 10.64 15.62
N ASP A 126 37.79 9.46 15.48
CA ASP A 126 38.39 8.69 16.57
C ASP A 126 37.47 8.30 17.74
N LYS A 127 36.16 8.18 17.48
CA LYS A 127 35.17 7.68 18.45
C LYS A 127 34.71 6.27 18.06
N LYS A 128 34.62 5.38 19.05
CA LYS A 128 34.04 4.06 18.83
C LYS A 128 32.54 4.20 18.60
N GLN A 129 32.04 3.68 17.47
CA GLN A 129 30.65 3.75 17.08
C GLN A 129 30.06 2.35 16.95
N LYS A 130 28.89 2.12 17.53
CA LYS A 130 28.21 0.83 17.52
C LYS A 130 26.77 0.99 17.09
N ARG A 131 26.34 0.20 16.14
CA ARG A 131 24.95 0.19 15.64
C ARG A 131 24.08 -0.74 16.48
N VAL A 132 23.04 -0.16 17.08
CA VAL A 132 21.98 -0.88 17.80
C VAL A 132 20.88 -1.25 16.82
N TRP A 133 20.49 -2.52 16.76
CA TRP A 133 19.46 -3.00 15.87
C TRP A 133 18.34 -3.65 16.68
N ILE A 134 17.13 -3.07 16.64
CA ILE A 134 15.97 -3.49 17.44
C ILE A 134 14.70 -3.53 16.62
N ASP A 135 13.82 -4.47 16.90
CA ASP A 135 12.52 -4.67 16.25
C ASP A 135 11.34 -4.12 17.07
N SER A 136 11.56 -3.80 18.34
CA SER A 136 10.57 -3.18 19.21
C SER A 136 11.22 -2.29 20.27
N GLN A 137 10.43 -1.46 20.94
CA GLN A 137 10.91 -0.57 22.02
C GLN A 137 10.68 -1.18 23.42
N THR A 138 10.54 -2.49 23.53
CA THR A 138 10.47 -3.14 24.82
C THR A 138 11.82 -3.09 25.53
N GLU A 139 11.81 -3.04 26.86
CA GLU A 139 13.06 -2.99 27.64
C GLU A 139 14.01 -4.12 27.30
N GLU A 140 13.47 -5.35 27.18
CA GLU A 140 14.24 -6.55 26.86
C GLU A 140 14.94 -6.43 25.50
N GLU A 141 14.21 -5.95 24.48
CA GLU A 141 14.72 -5.79 23.13
C GLU A 141 15.78 -4.69 23.04
N ILE A 142 15.56 -3.55 23.71
CA ILE A 142 16.55 -2.46 23.78
C ILE A 142 17.85 -2.97 24.42
N LEU A 143 17.76 -3.66 25.56
CA LEU A 143 18.94 -4.20 26.22
C LEU A 143 19.64 -5.28 25.40
N ARG A 144 18.89 -6.10 24.67
CA ARG A 144 19.44 -7.07 23.70
C ARG A 144 20.22 -6.32 22.60
N GLY A 145 19.58 -5.35 21.95
CA GLY A 145 20.20 -4.57 20.87
C GLY A 145 21.49 -3.86 21.30
N ILE A 146 21.53 -3.33 22.53
CA ILE A 146 22.76 -2.71 23.09
C ILE A 146 23.88 -3.74 23.27
N ARG A 147 23.57 -4.92 23.84
CA ARG A 147 24.56 -5.99 24.03
C ARG A 147 25.12 -6.53 22.72
N GLU A 148 24.26 -6.66 21.71
CA GLU A 148 24.59 -7.24 20.40
C GLU A 148 24.99 -6.18 19.38
N ALA A 149 25.13 -4.90 19.80
CA ALA A 149 25.49 -3.81 18.92
C ALA A 149 26.84 -4.06 18.22
N LYS A 150 26.81 -4.08 16.91
CA LYS A 150 27.96 -4.28 16.04
C LYS A 150 28.69 -2.97 15.79
N ASP A 151 29.91 -3.08 15.26
CA ASP A 151 30.64 -1.92 14.79
C ASP A 151 29.88 -1.24 13.65
N GLU A 152 29.89 0.08 13.63
CA GLU A 152 29.13 0.89 12.64
C GLU A 152 29.62 0.63 11.21
N SER A 153 30.88 0.22 11.02
CA SER A 153 31.47 -0.13 9.72
C SER A 153 30.84 -1.36 9.07
N GLU A 154 30.24 -2.27 9.87
CA GLU A 154 29.51 -3.41 9.31
C GLU A 154 28.27 -2.99 8.49
N TYR A 155 27.84 -1.73 8.62
CA TYR A 155 26.70 -1.16 7.91
C TYR A 155 27.10 -0.21 6.77
N ASP A 156 28.37 -0.17 6.36
CA ASP A 156 28.86 0.77 5.34
C ASP A 156 28.17 0.57 3.97
N ASN A 157 27.93 -0.66 3.55
CA ASN A 157 27.18 -0.93 2.30
C ASN A 157 25.72 -0.49 2.39
N LEU A 158 25.09 -0.69 3.55
CA LEU A 158 23.72 -0.21 3.79
C LEU A 158 23.68 1.32 3.74
N SER A 159 24.64 1.98 4.39
CA SER A 159 24.85 3.42 4.34
C SER A 159 25.05 3.91 2.91
N ALA A 160 25.96 3.28 2.14
CA ALA A 160 26.21 3.61 0.75
C ALA A 160 24.92 3.55 -0.09
N SER A 161 24.12 2.51 0.06
CA SER A 161 22.84 2.39 -0.64
C SER A 161 21.84 3.49 -0.24
N ALA A 162 21.87 3.95 1.02
CA ALA A 162 21.02 5.02 1.50
C ALA A 162 21.41 6.39 0.90
N TYR A 163 22.71 6.69 0.86
CA TYR A 163 23.24 7.89 0.20
C TYR A 163 22.93 7.91 -1.30
N LEU A 164 23.12 6.77 -1.98
CA LEU A 164 22.83 6.65 -3.41
C LEU A 164 21.36 6.87 -3.72
N ARG A 165 20.47 6.32 -2.91
CA ARG A 165 19.03 6.56 -3.06
C ARG A 165 18.67 8.04 -2.94
N ALA A 166 19.25 8.72 -1.93
CA ALA A 166 19.01 10.14 -1.76
C ALA A 166 19.56 10.96 -2.94
N LYS A 167 20.77 10.63 -3.45
CA LYS A 167 21.37 11.25 -4.64
C LYS A 167 20.54 10.98 -5.90
N GLU A 168 20.01 9.78 -6.07
CA GLU A 168 19.14 9.40 -7.19
C GLU A 168 17.87 10.28 -7.21
N ASP A 169 17.14 10.30 -6.09
CA ASP A 169 15.91 11.10 -5.97
C ASP A 169 16.19 12.60 -6.15
N TYR A 170 17.34 13.07 -5.65
CA TYR A 170 17.78 14.45 -5.80
C TYR A 170 18.11 14.82 -7.26
N LEU A 171 18.96 14.03 -7.93
CA LEU A 171 19.38 14.31 -9.31
C LEU A 171 18.25 14.21 -10.32
N MET A 172 17.44 13.14 -10.23
CA MET A 172 16.28 12.99 -11.11
C MET A 172 15.23 14.07 -10.82
N GLY A 173 14.96 14.37 -9.53
CA GLY A 173 13.99 15.36 -9.13
C GLY A 173 14.33 16.75 -9.61
N ILE A 174 15.55 17.23 -9.37
CA ILE A 174 15.99 18.58 -9.73
C ILE A 174 16.11 18.73 -11.25
N ASN A 175 16.86 17.83 -11.90
CA ASN A 175 17.12 17.96 -13.34
C ASN A 175 15.84 17.85 -14.16
N PHE A 176 15.05 16.81 -13.97
CA PHE A 176 13.86 16.59 -14.79
C PHE A 176 12.73 17.56 -14.45
N SER A 177 12.54 17.95 -13.17
CA SER A 177 11.51 18.93 -12.83
C SER A 177 11.82 20.31 -13.44
N ARG A 178 13.08 20.77 -13.35
CA ARG A 178 13.52 22.04 -13.96
C ARG A 178 13.40 21.98 -15.49
N LEU A 179 13.92 20.92 -16.09
CA LEU A 179 13.88 20.69 -17.53
C LEU A 179 12.45 20.73 -18.09
N LEU A 180 11.54 19.93 -17.53
CA LEU A 180 10.17 19.85 -18.00
C LEU A 180 9.38 21.14 -17.73
N SER A 181 9.62 21.81 -16.59
CA SER A 181 9.02 23.10 -16.28
C SER A 181 9.43 24.19 -17.28
N LEU A 182 10.72 24.27 -17.61
CA LEU A 182 11.23 25.23 -18.58
C LEU A 182 10.74 24.96 -20.01
N LYS A 183 10.68 23.68 -20.38
CA LYS A 183 10.31 23.27 -21.73
C LYS A 183 8.80 23.30 -21.99
N TYR A 184 8.00 22.85 -21.03
CA TYR A 184 6.56 22.58 -21.20
C TYR A 184 5.67 23.35 -20.23
N GLY A 185 6.19 23.94 -19.16
CA GLY A 185 5.41 24.60 -18.12
C GLY A 185 4.48 25.70 -18.64
N ASN A 186 4.96 26.52 -19.59
CA ASN A 186 4.14 27.55 -20.22
C ASN A 186 3.01 26.97 -21.10
N ALA A 187 3.26 25.88 -21.82
CA ALA A 187 2.23 25.23 -22.64
C ALA A 187 1.11 24.63 -21.75
N VAL A 188 1.48 23.99 -20.65
CA VAL A 188 0.52 23.47 -19.65
C VAL A 188 -0.26 24.61 -19.01
N ALA A 189 0.44 25.68 -18.57
CA ALA A 189 -0.18 26.84 -17.93
C ALA A 189 -1.17 27.54 -18.87
N SER A 190 -0.79 27.79 -20.13
CA SER A 190 -1.63 28.41 -21.16
C SER A 190 -2.90 27.56 -21.39
N TYR A 191 -2.75 26.24 -21.47
CA TYR A 191 -3.89 25.33 -21.65
C TYR A 191 -4.87 25.36 -20.48
N LEU A 192 -4.37 25.46 -19.23
CA LEU A 192 -5.18 25.54 -18.02
C LEU A 192 -5.67 26.96 -17.69
N GLY A 193 -5.27 27.98 -18.45
CA GLY A 193 -5.61 29.37 -18.14
C GLY A 193 -4.90 29.93 -16.90
N THR A 194 -3.71 29.42 -16.56
CA THR A 194 -2.89 29.87 -15.42
C THR A 194 -1.66 30.65 -15.90
N LYS A 195 -1.05 31.46 -15.03
CA LYS A 195 0.13 32.25 -15.39
C LYS A 195 1.39 31.41 -15.58
N TYR A 196 1.57 30.43 -14.75
CA TYR A 196 2.73 29.52 -14.75
C TYR A 196 2.36 28.19 -14.12
N GLN A 197 2.92 27.10 -14.65
CA GLN A 197 2.80 25.78 -14.09
C GLN A 197 4.18 25.13 -13.94
N SER A 198 4.64 24.96 -12.71
CA SER A 198 5.80 24.11 -12.47
C SER A 198 5.44 22.64 -12.64
N ILE A 199 6.35 21.89 -13.21
CA ILE A 199 6.21 20.44 -13.40
C ILE A 199 7.14 19.77 -12.40
N SER A 200 6.54 19.05 -11.45
CA SER A 200 7.28 18.25 -10.47
C SER A 200 7.25 16.79 -10.91
N VAL A 201 8.41 16.22 -11.10
CA VAL A 201 8.59 14.80 -11.41
C VAL A 201 9.61 14.19 -10.44
N GLY A 202 9.55 12.89 -10.29
CA GLY A 202 10.48 12.12 -9.49
C GLY A 202 10.28 10.65 -9.80
N ARG A 203 11.28 9.85 -9.59
CA ARG A 203 11.34 8.45 -9.98
C ARG A 203 10.06 7.68 -9.62
N VAL A 204 9.75 7.58 -8.35
CA VAL A 204 8.59 6.79 -7.88
C VAL A 204 7.26 7.52 -8.12
N MET A 205 7.18 8.81 -7.80
CA MET A 205 5.91 9.54 -7.90
C MET A 205 5.38 9.63 -9.33
N THR A 206 6.27 9.75 -10.32
CA THR A 206 5.88 9.80 -11.73
C THR A 206 5.39 8.45 -12.23
N CYS A 207 6.02 7.36 -11.79
CA CYS A 207 5.55 6.00 -12.05
C CYS A 207 4.14 5.76 -11.48
N VAL A 208 3.89 6.17 -10.24
CA VAL A 208 2.57 6.05 -9.59
C VAL A 208 1.50 6.86 -10.35
N LEU A 209 1.82 8.09 -10.76
CA LEU A 209 0.94 8.87 -11.63
C LEU A 209 0.61 8.11 -12.92
N GLY A 210 1.64 7.51 -13.54
CA GLY A 210 1.49 6.70 -14.75
C GLY A 210 0.56 5.52 -14.56
N MET A 211 0.66 4.80 -13.46
CA MET A 211 -0.22 3.67 -13.14
C MET A 211 -1.68 4.10 -13.03
N VAL A 212 -1.95 5.22 -12.33
CA VAL A 212 -3.31 5.72 -12.15
C VAL A 212 -3.91 6.25 -13.44
N VAL A 213 -3.13 7.00 -14.25
CA VAL A 213 -3.60 7.54 -15.54
C VAL A 213 -3.87 6.42 -16.55
N ARG A 214 -2.98 5.43 -16.68
CA ARG A 214 -3.21 4.26 -17.55
C ARG A 214 -4.48 3.51 -17.16
N ARG A 215 -4.71 3.26 -15.88
CA ARG A 215 -5.93 2.61 -15.39
C ARG A 215 -7.19 3.42 -15.72
N GLU A 216 -7.15 4.74 -15.58
CA GLU A 216 -8.29 5.58 -15.92
C GLU A 216 -8.57 5.59 -17.43
N ARG A 217 -7.52 5.62 -18.27
CA ARG A 217 -7.66 5.53 -19.75
C ARG A 217 -8.17 4.17 -20.18
N GLU A 218 -7.71 3.09 -19.56
CA GLU A 218 -8.20 1.73 -19.78
C GLU A 218 -9.72 1.63 -19.45
N ILE A 219 -10.16 2.23 -18.33
CA ILE A 219 -11.57 2.26 -17.97
C ILE A 219 -12.40 3.06 -19.01
N ARG A 220 -11.88 4.18 -19.51
CA ARG A 220 -12.57 5.03 -20.49
C ARG A 220 -12.65 4.40 -21.86
N SER A 221 -11.63 3.67 -22.28
CA SER A 221 -11.60 2.98 -23.57
C SER A 221 -12.29 1.62 -23.53
N PHE A 222 -12.70 1.15 -22.35
CA PHE A 222 -13.33 -0.15 -22.21
C PHE A 222 -14.70 -0.17 -22.87
N VAL A 223 -14.88 -1.11 -23.80
CA VAL A 223 -16.17 -1.35 -24.45
C VAL A 223 -16.88 -2.45 -23.71
N LYS A 224 -18.00 -2.09 -23.10
CA LYS A 224 -18.86 -3.05 -22.44
C LYS A 224 -19.51 -3.97 -23.46
N THR A 225 -19.35 -5.25 -23.26
CA THR A 225 -19.90 -6.28 -24.11
C THR A 225 -20.98 -7.04 -23.36
N PRO A 226 -22.24 -7.01 -23.81
CA PRO A 226 -23.30 -7.84 -23.23
C PRO A 226 -23.06 -9.30 -23.54
N PHE A 227 -23.50 -10.17 -22.64
CA PHE A 227 -23.52 -11.60 -22.88
C PHE A 227 -24.71 -12.23 -22.16
N TYR A 228 -25.18 -13.35 -22.69
CA TYR A 228 -26.43 -14.00 -22.28
C TYR A 228 -26.13 -15.44 -21.88
N ARG A 229 -26.29 -15.72 -20.56
CA ARG A 229 -26.07 -17.06 -19.99
C ARG A 229 -27.39 -17.80 -19.88
N VAL A 230 -27.40 -19.08 -20.19
CA VAL A 230 -28.57 -19.95 -20.02
C VAL A 230 -28.45 -20.63 -18.65
N ILE A 231 -29.48 -20.45 -17.83
CA ILE A 231 -29.57 -20.96 -16.46
C ILE A 231 -30.71 -21.95 -16.36
N ALA A 232 -30.42 -23.13 -15.82
CA ALA A 232 -31.43 -24.11 -15.41
C ALA A 232 -31.73 -23.95 -13.93
N GLY A 233 -32.96 -23.66 -13.58
CA GLY A 233 -33.48 -23.82 -12.23
C GLY A 233 -33.71 -25.30 -11.94
N LEU A 234 -33.00 -25.83 -10.95
CA LEU A 234 -33.01 -27.23 -10.58
C LEU A 234 -33.50 -27.40 -9.14
N SER A 235 -34.14 -28.52 -8.84
CA SER A 235 -34.54 -28.83 -7.46
C SER A 235 -34.26 -30.30 -7.13
N PHE A 236 -33.82 -30.52 -5.89
CA PHE A 236 -33.62 -31.85 -5.30
C PHE A 236 -34.01 -31.82 -3.82
N ASN A 237 -34.86 -32.75 -3.38
CA ASN A 237 -35.37 -32.86 -2.01
C ASN A 237 -35.89 -31.52 -1.45
N GLY A 238 -36.65 -30.77 -2.25
CA GLY A 238 -37.23 -29.49 -1.85
C GLY A 238 -36.25 -28.32 -1.79
N ARG A 239 -35.00 -28.49 -2.18
CA ARG A 239 -33.98 -27.45 -2.25
C ARG A 239 -33.72 -27.06 -3.71
N ASN A 240 -33.81 -25.76 -3.96
CA ASN A 240 -33.62 -25.16 -5.29
C ASN A 240 -32.20 -24.64 -5.47
N PHE A 241 -31.65 -24.81 -6.69
CA PHE A 241 -30.36 -24.28 -7.07
C PHE A 241 -30.28 -24.00 -8.57
N GLU A 242 -29.27 -23.27 -9.01
CA GLU A 242 -29.06 -22.95 -10.41
C GLU A 242 -27.95 -23.82 -11.02
N GLY A 243 -28.12 -24.21 -12.27
CA GLY A 243 -27.05 -24.74 -13.12
C GLY A 243 -26.83 -23.83 -14.31
N GLU A 244 -25.58 -23.41 -14.53
CA GLU A 244 -25.18 -22.55 -15.64
C GLU A 244 -24.72 -23.42 -16.82
N TRP A 245 -25.33 -23.23 -17.98
CA TRP A 245 -24.93 -23.91 -19.22
C TRP A 245 -23.54 -23.53 -19.66
N ARG A 246 -22.76 -24.47 -20.17
CA ARG A 246 -21.47 -24.25 -20.81
C ARG A 246 -21.31 -25.07 -22.09
N ALA A 247 -20.78 -24.42 -23.12
CA ALA A 247 -20.45 -25.05 -24.39
C ALA A 247 -19.13 -25.86 -24.28
N VAL A 248 -19.15 -26.95 -23.59
CA VAL A 248 -18.01 -27.88 -23.45
C VAL A 248 -17.99 -28.90 -24.58
N LYS A 249 -16.90 -29.67 -24.67
CA LYS A 249 -16.80 -30.77 -25.66
C LYS A 249 -18.00 -31.68 -25.59
N GLY A 250 -18.72 -31.84 -26.70
CA GLY A 250 -19.96 -32.58 -26.79
C GLY A 250 -21.22 -31.70 -26.89
N SER A 251 -21.13 -30.41 -26.52
CA SER A 251 -22.21 -29.46 -26.77
C SER A 251 -22.35 -29.12 -28.27
N ARG A 252 -23.56 -28.87 -28.72
CA ARG A 252 -23.87 -28.41 -30.08
C ARG A 252 -23.23 -27.06 -30.43
N TYR A 253 -22.96 -26.28 -29.43
CA TYR A 253 -22.37 -24.94 -29.54
C TYR A 253 -20.88 -24.90 -29.19
N PHE A 254 -20.20 -26.05 -29.04
CA PHE A 254 -18.78 -26.10 -28.73
C PHE A 254 -17.95 -25.36 -29.79
N ASN A 255 -17.12 -24.39 -29.38
CA ASN A 255 -16.35 -23.51 -30.26
C ASN A 255 -17.18 -22.69 -31.26
N SER A 256 -18.46 -22.47 -31.00
CA SER A 256 -19.33 -21.68 -31.87
C SER A 256 -18.94 -20.19 -31.84
N PRO A 257 -18.93 -19.48 -33.02
CA PRO A 257 -18.73 -18.05 -33.09
C PRO A 257 -19.87 -17.23 -32.47
N LEU A 258 -21.01 -17.85 -32.15
CA LEU A 258 -22.13 -17.21 -31.47
C LEU A 258 -21.84 -16.93 -29.99
N LEU A 259 -20.78 -17.51 -29.46
CA LEU A 259 -20.42 -17.40 -28.04
C LEU A 259 -19.48 -16.23 -27.77
N TYR A 260 -19.71 -15.52 -26.65
CA TYR A 260 -18.74 -14.59 -26.05
C TYR A 260 -17.61 -15.38 -25.38
N LYS A 261 -17.99 -16.38 -24.56
CA LYS A 261 -17.15 -17.41 -23.94
C LYS A 261 -17.94 -18.70 -23.85
N GLU A 262 -17.33 -19.76 -23.35
CA GLU A 262 -17.97 -21.08 -23.21
C GLU A 262 -19.33 -21.07 -22.49
N ASN A 263 -19.61 -20.06 -21.68
CA ASN A 263 -20.82 -19.94 -20.82
C ASN A 263 -21.76 -18.79 -21.21
N GLY A 264 -21.58 -18.14 -22.34
CA GLY A 264 -22.44 -17.02 -22.69
C GLY A 264 -22.51 -16.75 -24.19
N PHE A 265 -23.72 -16.52 -24.69
CA PHE A 265 -23.98 -16.10 -26.06
C PHE A 265 -23.75 -14.60 -26.23
N GLN A 266 -23.41 -14.18 -27.45
CA GLN A 266 -23.28 -12.75 -27.81
C GLN A 266 -24.64 -12.09 -28.00
N LYS A 267 -25.68 -12.85 -28.36
CA LYS A 267 -27.04 -12.36 -28.61
C LYS A 267 -28.06 -13.14 -27.78
N LYS A 268 -29.12 -12.47 -27.36
CA LYS A 268 -30.20 -13.05 -26.57
C LYS A 268 -31.00 -14.09 -27.36
N GLU A 269 -31.17 -13.85 -28.66
CA GLU A 269 -31.89 -14.72 -29.57
C GLU A 269 -31.24 -16.11 -29.67
N ASP A 270 -29.89 -16.15 -29.70
CA ASP A 270 -29.14 -17.40 -29.74
C ASP A 270 -29.27 -18.21 -28.43
N ALA A 271 -29.27 -17.50 -27.28
CA ALA A 271 -29.54 -18.11 -25.98
C ALA A 271 -31.00 -18.65 -25.88
N GLN A 272 -31.96 -17.89 -26.44
CA GLN A 272 -33.37 -18.31 -26.50
C GLN A 272 -33.54 -19.52 -27.39
N LYS A 273 -32.86 -19.57 -28.53
CA LYS A 273 -32.89 -20.72 -29.44
C LYS A 273 -32.43 -22.01 -28.75
N LEU A 274 -31.35 -21.97 -27.97
CA LEU A 274 -30.92 -23.10 -27.16
C LEU A 274 -32.01 -23.54 -26.20
N ILE A 275 -32.69 -22.62 -25.52
CA ILE A 275 -33.78 -22.94 -24.59
C ILE A 275 -34.94 -23.61 -25.31
N ASP A 276 -35.29 -23.09 -26.49
CA ASP A 276 -36.41 -23.61 -27.29
C ASP A 276 -36.09 -25.02 -27.84
N GLU A 277 -34.85 -25.25 -28.28
CA GLU A 277 -34.35 -26.56 -28.72
C GLU A 277 -34.35 -27.60 -27.60
N LEU A 278 -34.04 -27.18 -26.35
CA LEU A 278 -34.12 -28.06 -25.19
C LEU A 278 -35.56 -28.36 -24.83
N LYS A 279 -36.43 -27.33 -24.78
CA LYS A 279 -37.86 -27.52 -24.47
C LYS A 279 -38.64 -28.36 -25.49
N ALA A 280 -38.15 -28.43 -26.72
CA ALA A 280 -38.73 -29.27 -27.76
C ALA A 280 -38.54 -30.79 -27.48
N GLN A 281 -37.62 -31.14 -26.57
CA GLN A 281 -37.38 -32.53 -26.15
C GLN A 281 -38.33 -32.90 -25.01
N ASN A 282 -39.11 -33.95 -25.18
CA ASN A 282 -40.06 -34.41 -24.15
C ASN A 282 -39.93 -35.95 -23.97
N PRO A 283 -39.63 -36.45 -22.75
CA PRO A 283 -39.44 -35.73 -21.51
C PRO A 283 -38.03 -35.09 -21.39
N LEU A 284 -37.96 -33.88 -20.81
CA LEU A 284 -36.73 -33.18 -20.50
C LEU A 284 -36.35 -33.44 -19.03
N ILE A 285 -35.55 -34.46 -18.79
CA ILE A 285 -35.18 -34.89 -17.44
C ILE A 285 -33.73 -34.58 -17.17
N PRO A 286 -33.43 -33.64 -16.21
CA PRO A 286 -32.06 -33.37 -15.80
C PRO A 286 -31.45 -34.57 -15.08
N ARG A 287 -30.26 -35.01 -15.49
CA ARG A 287 -29.52 -36.12 -14.88
C ARG A 287 -28.10 -35.69 -14.49
N ILE A 288 -27.65 -36.13 -13.32
CA ILE A 288 -26.27 -35.88 -12.88
C ILE A 288 -25.30 -36.73 -13.71
N LEU A 289 -24.48 -36.07 -14.54
CA LEU A 289 -23.38 -36.69 -15.27
C LEU A 289 -22.15 -36.92 -14.40
N LYS A 290 -21.80 -35.87 -13.64
CA LYS A 290 -20.60 -35.88 -12.82
C LYS A 290 -20.84 -35.12 -11.52
N MET A 291 -20.25 -35.62 -10.46
CA MET A 291 -20.20 -34.97 -9.18
C MET A 291 -18.79 -35.06 -8.64
N GLU A 292 -18.21 -33.92 -8.28
CA GLU A 292 -16.93 -33.84 -7.60
C GLU A 292 -17.12 -33.20 -6.23
N ARG A 293 -16.47 -33.80 -5.23
CA ARG A 293 -16.44 -33.28 -3.86
C ARG A 293 -14.98 -33.07 -3.46
N LYS A 294 -14.62 -31.88 -3.04
CA LYS A 294 -13.25 -31.54 -2.63
C LYS A 294 -13.27 -30.74 -1.35
N LYS A 295 -12.46 -31.17 -0.38
CA LYS A 295 -12.15 -30.30 0.77
C LYS A 295 -11.11 -29.27 0.36
N GLU A 296 -11.38 -28.00 0.66
CA GLU A 296 -10.46 -26.90 0.46
C GLU A 296 -10.07 -26.35 1.84
N ASN A 297 -8.79 -26.43 2.18
CA ASN A 297 -8.25 -25.86 3.39
C ASN A 297 -7.73 -24.46 3.08
N LYS A 298 -8.29 -23.43 3.72
CA LYS A 298 -7.84 -22.04 3.59
C LYS A 298 -7.10 -21.63 4.85
N ASN A 299 -5.80 -21.43 4.74
CA ASN A 299 -4.97 -20.97 5.85
C ASN A 299 -5.29 -19.51 6.21
N ALA A 300 -5.04 -19.11 7.46
CA ALA A 300 -5.04 -17.72 7.85
C ALA A 300 -4.11 -16.90 6.94
N PRO A 301 -4.47 -15.65 6.62
CA PRO A 301 -3.58 -14.79 5.85
C PRO A 301 -2.26 -14.57 6.60
N LEU A 302 -1.20 -14.24 5.86
CA LEU A 302 0.06 -13.83 6.48
C LEU A 302 -0.15 -12.62 7.39
N LEU A 303 0.75 -12.41 8.32
CA LEU A 303 0.74 -11.26 9.23
C LEU A 303 0.76 -9.94 8.45
N TYR A 304 0.52 -8.85 9.14
CA TYR A 304 0.58 -7.53 8.54
C TYR A 304 2.02 -7.05 8.36
N ASN A 305 2.31 -6.57 7.15
CA ASN A 305 3.27 -5.50 6.93
C ASN A 305 2.53 -4.17 6.84
N LEU A 306 3.24 -3.07 6.63
CA LEU A 306 2.61 -1.74 6.57
C LEU A 306 1.63 -1.62 5.39
N ALA A 307 1.97 -2.13 4.21
CA ALA A 307 1.14 -2.02 3.01
C ALA A 307 -0.21 -2.73 3.14
N GLU A 308 -0.20 -3.97 3.64
CA GLU A 308 -1.43 -4.72 3.89
C GLU A 308 -2.30 -4.06 4.97
N LEU A 309 -1.68 -3.55 6.03
CA LEU A 309 -2.40 -2.84 7.08
C LEU A 309 -3.04 -1.55 6.53
N GLN A 310 -2.32 -0.78 5.72
CA GLN A 310 -2.84 0.41 5.06
C GLN A 310 -4.01 0.09 4.12
N ASN A 311 -3.94 -1.02 3.39
CA ASN A 311 -5.03 -1.46 2.53
C ASN A 311 -6.28 -1.84 3.32
N ASP A 312 -6.13 -2.62 4.39
CA ASP A 312 -7.26 -3.00 5.24
C ASP A 312 -7.86 -1.79 5.98
N CYS A 313 -7.04 -0.88 6.50
CA CYS A 313 -7.51 0.36 7.11
C CYS A 313 -8.25 1.28 6.12
N ALA A 314 -7.77 1.38 4.87
CA ALA A 314 -8.49 2.11 3.82
C ALA A 314 -9.85 1.47 3.49
N ARG A 315 -9.93 0.14 3.54
CA ARG A 315 -11.16 -0.62 3.32
C ARG A 315 -12.14 -0.50 4.49
N PHE A 316 -11.68 -0.73 5.73
CA PHE A 316 -12.51 -0.78 6.92
C PHE A 316 -12.90 0.60 7.44
N PHE A 317 -11.93 1.50 7.53
CA PHE A 317 -12.09 2.78 8.23
C PHE A 317 -12.12 3.99 7.28
N LYS A 318 -11.92 3.79 5.98
CA LYS A 318 -11.88 4.85 4.96
C LYS A 318 -10.85 5.95 5.28
N ILE A 319 -9.73 5.55 5.88
CA ILE A 319 -8.59 6.42 6.15
C ILE A 319 -7.48 6.22 5.12
N SER A 320 -6.70 7.27 4.92
CA SER A 320 -5.57 7.24 3.99
C SER A 320 -4.37 6.42 4.53
N PRO A 321 -3.45 5.97 3.67
CA PRO A 321 -2.23 5.31 4.10
C PRO A 321 -1.37 6.17 5.04
N ASP A 322 -1.32 7.50 4.85
CA ASP A 322 -0.63 8.43 5.74
C ASP A 322 -1.27 8.48 7.13
N GLU A 323 -2.60 8.51 7.21
CA GLU A 323 -3.33 8.45 8.48
C GLU A 323 -3.12 7.11 9.18
N THR A 324 -3.15 5.99 8.44
CA THR A 324 -2.83 4.66 8.99
C THR A 324 -1.43 4.62 9.57
N LEU A 325 -0.42 5.16 8.85
CA LEU A 325 0.96 5.20 9.34
C LEU A 325 1.07 6.00 10.65
N LYS A 326 0.38 7.14 10.77
CA LYS A 326 0.37 7.93 12.01
C LYS A 326 -0.22 7.15 13.18
N VAL A 327 -1.34 6.46 12.94
CA VAL A 327 -1.98 5.64 13.98
C VAL A 327 -1.07 4.50 14.42
N VAL A 328 -0.51 3.74 13.48
CA VAL A 328 0.34 2.60 13.86
C VAL A 328 1.67 3.04 14.47
N GLN A 329 2.20 4.20 14.08
CA GLN A 329 3.35 4.82 14.71
C GLN A 329 3.05 5.20 16.17
N GLU A 330 1.86 5.77 16.44
CA GLU A 330 1.38 6.02 17.81
C GLU A 330 1.30 4.71 18.62
N LEU A 331 0.76 3.64 18.05
CA LEU A 331 0.70 2.34 18.71
C LEU A 331 2.09 1.78 19.03
N TYR A 332 3.04 1.94 18.12
CA TYR A 332 4.44 1.55 18.33
C TYR A 332 5.09 2.35 19.47
N GLU A 333 4.96 3.67 19.47
CA GLU A 333 5.50 4.54 20.52
C GLU A 333 4.88 4.27 21.89
N LYS A 334 3.63 3.78 21.92
CA LYS A 334 2.95 3.28 23.13
C LYS A 334 3.29 1.82 23.47
N LYS A 335 4.24 1.22 22.79
CA LYS A 335 4.71 -0.18 22.98
C LYS A 335 3.66 -1.25 22.73
N LEU A 336 2.59 -0.94 22.05
CA LEU A 336 1.49 -1.86 21.79
C LEU A 336 1.79 -2.80 20.61
N VAL A 337 2.55 -2.34 19.61
CA VAL A 337 2.92 -3.10 18.44
C VAL A 337 4.42 -3.01 18.14
N THR A 338 4.92 -3.89 17.28
CA THR A 338 6.29 -3.87 16.76
C THR A 338 6.48 -2.76 15.72
N TYR A 339 7.70 -2.57 15.25
CA TYR A 339 8.05 -1.49 14.32
C TYR A 339 7.18 -1.53 13.05
N PRO A 340 6.52 -0.40 12.70
CA PRO A 340 5.48 -0.44 11.67
C PRO A 340 6.00 -0.38 10.23
N ARG A 341 7.23 0.14 9.99
CA ARG A 341 7.75 0.33 8.63
C ARG A 341 8.51 -0.91 8.17
N THR A 342 7.78 -2.00 8.00
CA THR A 342 8.30 -3.28 7.52
C THR A 342 7.55 -3.75 6.28
N ASP A 343 8.27 -4.39 5.36
CA ASP A 343 7.71 -5.10 4.21
C ASP A 343 7.51 -6.60 4.50
N ALA A 344 8.07 -7.13 5.61
CA ALA A 344 7.92 -8.52 6.01
C ALA A 344 6.52 -8.85 6.55
N ARG A 345 6.04 -10.04 6.21
CA ARG A 345 4.73 -10.58 6.62
C ARG A 345 4.85 -11.85 7.46
N VAL A 346 6.04 -12.13 7.97
CA VAL A 346 6.39 -13.32 8.72
C VAL A 346 7.14 -12.96 9.99
N LEU A 347 7.28 -13.91 10.90
CA LEU A 347 8.07 -13.82 12.12
C LEU A 347 9.49 -14.34 11.85
N SER A 348 10.45 -13.85 12.65
CA SER A 348 11.74 -14.50 12.76
C SER A 348 11.65 -15.75 13.63
N SER A 349 12.60 -16.68 13.43
CA SER A 349 12.72 -17.88 14.26
C SER A 349 12.93 -17.56 15.75
N ALA A 350 13.64 -16.47 16.04
CA ALA A 350 13.85 -15.98 17.40
C ALA A 350 12.56 -15.55 18.06
N VAL A 351 11.77 -14.71 17.38
CA VAL A 351 10.46 -14.22 17.87
C VAL A 351 9.47 -15.38 18.02
N ALA A 352 9.43 -16.31 17.06
CA ALA A 352 8.53 -17.47 17.12
C ALA A 352 8.77 -18.35 18.37
N LYS A 353 10.00 -18.47 18.84
CA LYS A 353 10.35 -19.20 20.07
C LYS A 353 9.79 -18.54 21.34
N GLU A 354 9.71 -17.21 21.34
CA GLU A 354 9.27 -16.42 22.50
C GLU A 354 7.82 -15.93 22.42
N ILE A 355 7.09 -16.29 21.36
CA ILE A 355 5.77 -15.76 21.03
C ILE A 355 4.72 -15.92 22.14
N SER A 356 4.91 -16.89 23.05
CA SER A 356 4.05 -17.06 24.21
C SER A 356 4.06 -15.84 25.14
N LYS A 357 5.13 -15.03 25.16
CA LYS A 357 5.19 -13.78 25.94
C LYS A 357 4.14 -12.79 25.43
N ASN A 358 4.04 -12.62 24.11
CA ASN A 358 3.07 -11.76 23.47
C ASN A 358 1.64 -12.22 23.78
N LEU A 359 1.37 -13.52 23.67
CA LEU A 359 0.06 -14.12 23.97
C LEU A 359 -0.35 -13.93 25.42
N ARG A 360 0.58 -14.16 26.40
CA ARG A 360 0.31 -13.92 27.83
C ARG A 360 -0.01 -12.46 28.11
N GLY A 361 0.68 -11.53 27.45
CA GLY A 361 0.34 -10.12 27.54
C GLY A 361 -1.09 -9.85 27.08
N LEU A 362 -1.50 -10.44 25.95
CA LEU A 362 -2.84 -10.26 25.39
C LEU A 362 -3.99 -10.82 26.24
N GLN A 363 -3.72 -11.64 27.27
CA GLN A 363 -4.71 -12.03 28.27
C GLN A 363 -5.28 -10.81 29.03
N GLN A 364 -4.57 -9.69 29.06
CA GLN A 364 -5.04 -8.43 29.64
C GLN A 364 -5.88 -7.58 28.64
N TYR A 365 -5.98 -7.99 27.37
CA TYR A 365 -6.78 -7.31 26.35
C TYR A 365 -8.17 -7.94 26.27
N ASN A 366 -9.15 -7.37 26.97
CA ASN A 366 -10.49 -7.95 27.19
C ASN A 366 -11.19 -8.41 25.90
N ILE A 367 -11.04 -7.65 24.79
CA ILE A 367 -11.69 -7.97 23.49
C ILE A 367 -11.23 -9.32 22.92
N CYS A 368 -9.96 -9.69 23.14
CA CYS A 368 -9.36 -10.91 22.59
C CYS A 368 -8.85 -11.88 23.66
N ARG A 369 -9.11 -11.62 24.96
CA ARG A 369 -8.66 -12.48 26.05
C ARG A 369 -8.99 -13.94 25.82
N GLY A 370 -10.25 -14.26 25.53
CA GLY A 370 -10.69 -15.66 25.36
C GLY A 370 -9.95 -16.38 24.24
N LEU A 371 -9.61 -15.68 23.15
CA LEU A 371 -8.82 -16.24 22.06
C LEU A 371 -7.37 -16.51 22.50
N ALA A 372 -6.77 -15.59 23.25
CA ALA A 372 -5.41 -15.75 23.76
C ALA A 372 -5.33 -16.91 24.77
N ASP A 373 -6.32 -17.03 25.66
CA ASP A 373 -6.42 -18.11 26.63
C ASP A 373 -6.53 -19.47 25.94
N GLU A 374 -7.41 -19.59 24.95
CA GLU A 374 -7.59 -20.82 24.15
C GLU A 374 -6.30 -21.25 23.45
N ILE A 375 -5.58 -20.30 22.81
CA ILE A 375 -4.31 -20.56 22.14
C ILE A 375 -3.23 -21.04 23.11
N LEU A 376 -3.15 -20.41 24.29
CA LEU A 376 -2.18 -20.78 25.33
C LEU A 376 -2.48 -22.15 25.92
N GLN A 377 -3.75 -22.45 26.25
CA GLN A 377 -4.19 -23.73 26.77
C GLN A 377 -4.03 -24.88 25.76
N GLY A 378 -4.38 -24.61 24.50
CA GLY A 378 -4.23 -25.58 23.41
C GLY A 378 -2.81 -25.73 22.89
N GLU A 379 -1.85 -24.94 23.40
CA GLU A 379 -0.43 -24.97 23.06
C GLU A 379 -0.10 -24.88 21.55
N SER A 380 -1.06 -24.41 20.73
CA SER A 380 -0.89 -24.30 19.28
C SER A 380 0.28 -23.38 18.87
N TRP A 381 0.61 -22.42 19.71
CA TRP A 381 1.74 -21.51 19.54
C TRP A 381 3.11 -22.21 19.48
N LYS A 382 3.27 -23.38 20.12
CA LYS A 382 4.55 -24.13 20.13
C LYS A 382 5.02 -24.53 18.74
N LYS A 383 4.11 -24.66 17.77
CA LYS A 383 4.40 -25.05 16.39
C LYS A 383 4.72 -23.86 15.48
N THR A 384 4.64 -22.62 15.95
CA THR A 384 4.77 -21.41 15.14
C THR A 384 6.06 -21.38 14.31
N GLY A 385 7.18 -21.78 14.90
CA GLY A 385 8.48 -21.82 14.23
C GLY A 385 8.57 -22.75 13.01
N SER A 386 7.68 -23.74 12.90
CA SER A 386 7.63 -24.69 11.77
C SER A 386 6.51 -24.38 10.78
N THR A 387 5.82 -23.25 10.92
CA THR A 387 4.71 -22.86 10.05
C THR A 387 5.16 -21.90 8.96
N ARG A 388 4.28 -21.67 7.96
CA ARG A 388 4.46 -20.65 6.93
C ARG A 388 4.58 -19.22 7.44
N TYR A 389 4.28 -18.98 8.72
CA TYR A 389 4.31 -17.66 9.36
C TYR A 389 5.68 -17.32 9.96
N THR A 390 6.66 -18.22 9.86
CA THR A 390 8.04 -18.01 10.31
C THR A 390 9.01 -18.28 9.17
N ASN A 391 9.79 -17.27 8.78
CA ASN A 391 10.76 -17.41 7.69
C ASN A 391 11.81 -16.29 7.72
N ASP A 392 12.99 -16.58 8.28
CA ASP A 392 14.07 -15.59 8.41
C ASP A 392 14.56 -15.04 7.05
N LYS A 393 14.45 -15.84 5.96
CA LYS A 393 14.86 -15.42 4.62
C LYS A 393 13.96 -14.33 3.99
N GLN A 394 12.76 -14.14 4.51
CA GLN A 394 11.82 -13.12 4.06
C GLN A 394 11.86 -11.85 4.91
N ILE A 395 12.82 -11.74 5.81
CA ILE A 395 13.03 -10.58 6.68
C ILE A 395 14.31 -9.88 6.24
N THR A 396 14.20 -8.62 5.86
CA THR A 396 15.34 -7.76 5.54
C THR A 396 15.79 -6.98 6.76
N ASP A 397 14.90 -6.15 7.31
CA ASP A 397 15.19 -5.24 8.41
C ASP A 397 14.38 -5.63 9.66
N HIS A 398 13.07 -5.81 9.51
CA HIS A 398 12.12 -6.08 10.58
C HIS A 398 11.15 -7.19 10.18
N TYR A 399 10.69 -7.98 11.15
CA TYR A 399 9.59 -8.91 10.96
C TYR A 399 8.22 -8.19 10.94
N ALA A 400 7.15 -8.95 10.76
CA ALA A 400 5.79 -8.44 10.62
C ALA A 400 5.32 -7.57 11.81
N ILE A 401 4.33 -6.72 11.57
CA ILE A 401 3.65 -5.93 12.60
C ILE A 401 2.79 -6.86 13.45
N ILE A 402 3.15 -7.03 14.73
CA ILE A 402 2.41 -7.84 15.69
C ILE A 402 2.22 -7.08 17.01
N PRO A 403 1.24 -7.46 17.85
CA PRO A 403 1.13 -6.93 19.20
C PRO A 403 2.32 -7.41 20.05
N THR A 404 2.89 -6.53 20.83
CA THR A 404 4.00 -6.87 21.76
C THR A 404 3.53 -7.63 23.00
N GLY A 405 2.24 -7.54 23.33
CA GLY A 405 1.71 -7.98 24.62
C GLY A 405 2.04 -7.03 25.77
N GLN A 406 2.67 -5.90 25.48
CA GLN A 406 3.05 -4.87 26.47
C GLN A 406 2.30 -3.56 26.18
N GLY A 407 2.48 -2.57 27.06
CA GLY A 407 1.89 -1.23 26.86
C GLY A 407 0.38 -1.17 27.04
N LEU A 408 -0.29 -2.25 27.45
CA LEU A 408 -1.77 -2.35 27.48
C LEU A 408 -2.44 -1.34 28.41
N GLY A 409 -1.73 -0.79 29.39
CA GLY A 409 -2.21 0.34 30.19
C GLY A 409 -2.52 1.59 29.37
N ASN A 410 -1.87 1.73 28.21
CA ASN A 410 -2.09 2.86 27.30
C ASN A 410 -3.37 2.75 26.44
N LEU A 411 -4.02 1.58 26.43
CA LEU A 411 -5.25 1.37 25.63
C LEU A 411 -6.37 2.34 25.99
N ARG A 412 -6.47 2.74 27.26
CA ARG A 412 -7.50 3.69 27.73
C ARG A 412 -7.33 5.10 27.14
N ASN A 413 -6.12 5.42 26.68
CA ASN A 413 -5.76 6.73 26.14
C ASN A 413 -5.69 6.72 24.61
N LEU A 414 -6.17 5.67 23.96
CA LEU A 414 -6.25 5.60 22.50
C LEU A 414 -7.52 6.28 21.99
N SER A 415 -7.42 6.87 20.80
CA SER A 415 -8.61 7.24 20.05
C SER A 415 -9.40 5.97 19.66
N GLU A 416 -10.69 6.11 19.38
CA GLU A 416 -11.51 5.00 18.89
C GLU A 416 -10.91 4.35 17.63
N LEU A 417 -10.39 5.17 16.72
CA LEU A 417 -9.73 4.71 15.51
C LEU A 417 -8.45 3.91 15.84
N SER A 418 -7.60 4.44 16.73
CA SER A 418 -6.36 3.74 17.13
C SER A 418 -6.67 2.40 17.82
N ALA A 419 -7.73 2.33 18.61
CA ALA A 419 -8.18 1.09 19.25
C ALA A 419 -8.66 0.04 18.21
N LYS A 420 -9.41 0.46 17.19
CA LYS A 420 -9.87 -0.41 16.09
C LYS A 420 -8.70 -0.93 15.25
N VAL A 421 -7.72 -0.08 14.95
CA VAL A 421 -6.51 -0.50 14.23
C VAL A 421 -5.71 -1.49 15.07
N TYR A 422 -5.58 -1.26 16.39
CA TYR A 422 -4.94 -2.23 17.28
C TYR A 422 -5.66 -3.58 17.29
N GLU A 423 -6.99 -3.59 17.42
CA GLU A 423 -7.79 -4.82 17.33
C GLU A 423 -7.55 -5.54 16.00
N THR A 424 -7.47 -4.79 14.90
CA THR A 424 -7.21 -5.35 13.57
C THR A 424 -5.88 -6.11 13.53
N ILE A 425 -4.83 -5.53 14.12
CA ILE A 425 -3.51 -6.16 14.20
C ILE A 425 -3.55 -7.39 15.13
N VAL A 426 -4.16 -7.26 16.31
CA VAL A 426 -4.26 -8.37 17.29
C VAL A 426 -4.99 -9.56 16.69
N ARG A 427 -6.14 -9.36 16.03
CA ARG A 427 -6.92 -10.45 15.44
C ARG A 427 -6.18 -11.15 14.30
N ARG A 428 -5.50 -10.39 13.45
CA ARG A 428 -4.63 -10.97 12.40
C ARG A 428 -3.51 -11.81 13.04
N PHE A 429 -2.90 -11.34 14.11
CA PHE A 429 -1.87 -12.07 14.84
C PHE A 429 -2.43 -13.36 15.47
N LEU A 430 -3.56 -13.28 16.14
CA LEU A 430 -4.16 -14.47 16.79
C LEU A 430 -4.62 -15.51 15.77
N SER A 431 -5.02 -15.09 14.58
CA SER A 431 -5.53 -15.99 13.53
C SER A 431 -4.52 -17.06 13.09
N ILE A 432 -3.20 -16.78 13.17
CA ILE A 432 -2.17 -17.74 12.70
C ILE A 432 -2.03 -18.97 13.60
N PHE A 433 -2.55 -18.94 14.82
CA PHE A 433 -2.47 -20.03 15.80
C PHE A 433 -3.66 -21.01 15.70
N TYR A 434 -4.65 -20.67 14.89
CA TYR A 434 -5.80 -21.53 14.63
C TYR A 434 -5.59 -22.41 13.40
N PRO A 435 -6.28 -23.55 13.30
CA PRO A 435 -6.24 -24.38 12.11
C PRO A 435 -6.83 -23.64 10.90
N SER A 436 -6.58 -24.17 9.71
CA SER A 436 -7.19 -23.67 8.47
C SER A 436 -8.71 -23.74 8.56
N ALA A 437 -9.40 -22.78 7.95
CA ALA A 437 -10.82 -22.91 7.66
C ALA A 437 -11.01 -23.98 6.59
N VAL A 438 -11.96 -24.90 6.82
CA VAL A 438 -12.24 -26.00 5.90
C VAL A 438 -13.56 -25.75 5.18
N TYR A 439 -13.48 -25.69 3.86
CA TYR A 439 -14.64 -25.59 2.99
C TYR A 439 -14.86 -26.91 2.26
N GLN A 440 -16.11 -27.33 2.17
CA GLN A 440 -16.51 -28.37 1.26
C GLN A 440 -16.96 -27.74 -0.06
N LYS A 441 -16.24 -28.04 -1.14
CA LYS A 441 -16.65 -27.70 -2.50
C LYS A 441 -17.38 -28.88 -3.12
N VAL A 442 -18.51 -28.60 -3.75
CA VAL A 442 -19.28 -29.59 -4.54
C VAL A 442 -19.50 -28.99 -5.92
N ALA A 443 -18.99 -29.67 -6.94
CA ALA A 443 -19.22 -29.32 -8.34
C ALA A 443 -20.12 -30.39 -8.97
N LEU A 444 -21.25 -29.96 -9.49
CA LEU A 444 -22.20 -30.80 -10.21
C LEU A 444 -22.15 -30.46 -11.70
N VAL A 445 -22.17 -31.48 -12.54
CA VAL A 445 -22.46 -31.40 -13.97
C VAL A 445 -23.77 -32.14 -14.21
N THR A 446 -24.78 -31.39 -14.60
CA THR A 446 -26.12 -31.92 -14.92
C THR A 446 -26.32 -31.91 -16.42
N GLU A 447 -26.73 -33.00 -17.00
CA GLU A 447 -27.12 -33.08 -18.39
C GLU A 447 -28.61 -32.79 -18.52
N ILE A 448 -28.96 -31.95 -19.47
CA ILE A 448 -30.33 -31.62 -19.83
C ILE A 448 -30.39 -31.59 -21.35
N GLY A 449 -31.07 -32.57 -21.98
CA GLY A 449 -31.24 -32.63 -23.42
C GLY A 449 -29.92 -32.70 -24.21
N GLY A 450 -28.90 -33.36 -23.68
CA GLY A 450 -27.58 -33.50 -24.30
C GLY A 450 -26.62 -32.32 -24.05
N GLU A 451 -27.08 -31.28 -23.36
CA GLU A 451 -26.28 -30.13 -22.98
C GLU A 451 -25.90 -30.17 -21.50
N GLN A 452 -24.75 -29.54 -21.13
CA GLN A 452 -24.21 -29.62 -19.78
C GLN A 452 -24.42 -28.33 -19.01
N PHE A 453 -24.91 -28.45 -17.78
CA PHE A 453 -25.15 -27.37 -16.84
C PHE A 453 -24.31 -27.58 -15.59
N PHE A 454 -23.60 -26.54 -15.18
CA PHE A 454 -22.60 -26.55 -14.09
C PHE A 454 -23.14 -25.82 -12.87
N SER A 455 -23.11 -26.50 -11.72
CA SER A 455 -23.46 -25.90 -10.43
C SER A 455 -22.27 -26.05 -9.47
N ASN A 456 -21.80 -24.96 -8.88
CA ASN A 456 -20.70 -24.98 -7.93
C ASN A 456 -21.17 -24.46 -6.58
N PHE A 457 -20.88 -25.22 -5.53
CA PHE A 457 -21.24 -24.89 -4.16
C PHE A 457 -20.00 -24.88 -3.29
N ARG A 458 -19.99 -23.95 -2.32
CA ARG A 458 -18.96 -23.85 -1.32
C ARG A 458 -19.59 -23.64 0.04
N VAL A 459 -19.28 -24.50 0.98
CA VAL A 459 -19.82 -24.45 2.34
C VAL A 459 -18.70 -24.49 3.34
N LEU A 460 -18.73 -23.59 4.31
CA LEU A 460 -17.82 -23.59 5.45
C LEU A 460 -18.22 -24.76 6.38
N VAL A 461 -17.31 -25.72 6.57
CA VAL A 461 -17.50 -26.90 7.43
C VAL A 461 -16.82 -26.69 8.79
N GLU A 462 -15.62 -26.14 8.77
CA GLU A 462 -14.85 -25.83 9.98
C GLU A 462 -14.38 -24.38 9.89
N GLU A 463 -14.75 -23.58 10.88
CA GLU A 463 -14.45 -22.15 10.93
C GLU A 463 -12.94 -21.86 11.03
N GLY A 464 -12.22 -22.68 11.80
CA GLY A 464 -10.79 -22.54 11.97
C GLY A 464 -10.39 -21.13 12.41
N TYR A 465 -9.42 -20.53 11.69
CA TYR A 465 -8.91 -19.18 11.99
C TYR A 465 -9.94 -18.05 11.84
N LEU A 466 -11.03 -18.27 11.10
CA LEU A 466 -12.06 -17.24 10.93
C LEU A 466 -12.68 -16.82 12.27
N LYS A 467 -12.72 -17.72 13.26
CA LYS A 467 -13.12 -17.42 14.63
C LYS A 467 -12.37 -16.22 15.22
N ALA A 468 -11.08 -16.10 14.93
CA ALA A 468 -10.25 -14.96 15.38
C ALA A 468 -10.49 -13.68 14.59
N MET A 469 -11.08 -13.76 13.40
CA MET A 469 -11.25 -12.63 12.48
C MET A 469 -12.59 -11.89 12.62
N HIS A 470 -13.42 -12.22 13.61
CA HIS A 470 -14.66 -11.49 13.92
C HIS A 470 -14.34 -10.20 14.67
N TYR A 471 -14.33 -9.09 13.96
CA TYR A 471 -14.01 -7.77 14.52
C TYR A 471 -15.17 -7.20 15.34
N SER A 472 -14.86 -6.62 16.53
CA SER A 472 -15.88 -6.05 17.43
C SER A 472 -16.62 -4.85 16.84
N PHE A 473 -16.02 -4.18 15.87
CA PHE A 473 -16.55 -2.99 15.23
C PHE A 473 -17.36 -3.25 13.95
N PHE A 474 -17.43 -4.50 13.46
CA PHE A 474 -18.31 -4.87 12.34
C PHE A 474 -19.70 -5.26 12.85
N ARG A 475 -20.73 -4.86 12.11
CA ARG A 475 -22.08 -5.38 12.31
C ARG A 475 -22.23 -6.66 11.48
N LYS A 476 -23.07 -7.60 11.94
CA LYS A 476 -23.32 -8.86 11.21
C LYS A 476 -23.69 -8.70 9.72
N LYS A 477 -24.23 -7.54 9.31
CA LYS A 477 -24.54 -7.24 7.90
C LYS A 477 -23.30 -6.89 7.05
N ASP A 478 -22.23 -6.40 7.67
CA ASP A 478 -21.03 -5.95 6.95
C ASP A 478 -20.10 -7.13 6.62
N GLU A 479 -20.24 -8.26 7.33
CA GLU A 479 -19.47 -9.49 7.10
C GLU A 479 -19.88 -10.20 5.80
N ASP A 480 -21.15 -10.07 5.36
CA ASP A 480 -21.69 -10.71 4.17
C ASP A 480 -21.26 -10.05 2.84
N GLU A 481 -20.85 -8.77 2.85
CA GLU A 481 -20.46 -8.07 1.62
C GLU A 481 -19.03 -8.40 1.15
N ASP A 482 -18.15 -8.79 2.04
CA ASP A 482 -16.75 -9.12 1.72
C ASP A 482 -16.59 -10.53 1.09
N GLY A 483 -17.58 -11.42 1.28
CA GLY A 483 -17.61 -12.79 0.76
C GLY A 483 -18.16 -12.96 -0.67
N LYS A 484 -18.72 -11.93 -1.29
CA LYS A 484 -19.48 -12.03 -2.57
C LYS A 484 -18.64 -12.04 -3.85
N LYS A 485 -17.39 -12.44 -3.84
CA LYS A 485 -16.53 -12.40 -5.04
C LYS A 485 -16.29 -13.74 -5.73
N ASP A 486 -16.73 -14.85 -5.18
CA ASP A 486 -16.58 -16.13 -5.83
C ASP A 486 -17.91 -16.49 -6.54
N GLU A 487 -17.84 -17.01 -7.79
CA GLU A 487 -18.97 -17.53 -8.56
C GLU A 487 -19.61 -18.78 -7.89
N GLU A 488 -19.16 -19.12 -6.69
CA GLU A 488 -19.62 -20.25 -5.89
C GLU A 488 -20.76 -19.80 -4.98
N THR A 489 -21.91 -20.44 -5.11
CA THR A 489 -23.06 -20.19 -4.24
C THR A 489 -22.76 -20.68 -2.83
N THR A 490 -22.72 -19.74 -1.87
CA THR A 490 -22.63 -20.07 -0.45
C THR A 490 -23.96 -20.69 -0.04
N CYS A 491 -23.94 -21.90 0.46
CA CYS A 491 -25.15 -22.61 0.87
C CYS A 491 -25.07 -23.10 2.32
N ASP A 492 -26.23 -23.34 2.89
CA ASP A 492 -26.47 -23.84 4.23
C ASP A 492 -25.87 -25.27 4.37
N PRO A 493 -25.28 -25.64 5.53
CA PRO A 493 -24.81 -27.00 5.80
C PRO A 493 -25.86 -28.10 5.59
N ALA A 494 -27.15 -27.83 5.84
CA ALA A 494 -28.23 -28.74 5.58
C ALA A 494 -28.38 -29.06 4.08
N PHE A 495 -28.05 -28.13 3.20
CA PHE A 495 -28.05 -28.37 1.76
C PHE A 495 -26.92 -29.33 1.33
N LEU A 496 -25.76 -29.29 2.01
CA LEU A 496 -24.70 -30.27 1.78
C LEU A 496 -25.16 -31.69 2.07
N VAL A 497 -25.95 -31.88 3.12
CA VAL A 497 -26.51 -33.21 3.47
C VAL A 497 -27.43 -33.69 2.34
N ALA A 498 -28.29 -32.82 1.82
CA ALA A 498 -29.14 -33.15 0.67
C ALA A 498 -28.28 -33.48 -0.57
N LEU A 499 -27.27 -32.66 -0.90
CA LEU A 499 -26.35 -32.95 -2.00
C LEU A 499 -25.57 -34.26 -1.80
N SER A 500 -25.34 -34.68 -0.54
CA SER A 500 -24.62 -35.93 -0.26
C SER A 500 -25.33 -37.18 -0.77
N GLN A 501 -26.64 -37.12 -0.95
CA GLN A 501 -27.48 -38.21 -1.45
C GLN A 501 -27.45 -38.34 -2.98
N LEU A 502 -27.01 -37.28 -3.70
CA LEU A 502 -26.88 -37.31 -5.15
C LEU A 502 -25.74 -38.23 -5.58
N LYS A 503 -25.99 -38.98 -6.66
CA LYS A 503 -25.03 -39.86 -7.34
C LYS A 503 -25.07 -39.61 -8.85
N LYS A 504 -24.07 -40.09 -9.57
CA LYS A 504 -24.13 -40.15 -11.04
C LYS A 504 -25.40 -40.87 -11.49
N GLY A 505 -26.12 -40.28 -12.41
CA GLY A 505 -27.41 -40.80 -12.91
C GLY A 505 -28.63 -40.38 -12.09
N SER A 506 -28.47 -39.70 -10.93
CA SER A 506 -29.62 -39.17 -10.17
C SER A 506 -30.38 -38.16 -11.02
N GLU A 507 -31.71 -38.27 -11.01
CA GLU A 507 -32.62 -37.34 -11.66
C GLU A 507 -32.91 -36.15 -10.75
N LEU A 508 -33.05 -34.97 -11.36
CA LEU A 508 -33.42 -33.75 -10.69
C LEU A 508 -34.73 -33.20 -11.26
N ASN A 509 -35.43 -32.39 -10.50
CA ASN A 509 -36.58 -31.65 -11.00
C ASN A 509 -36.13 -30.40 -11.72
N LEU A 510 -36.55 -30.24 -12.99
CA LEU A 510 -36.34 -28.98 -13.73
C LEU A 510 -37.44 -28.00 -13.37
N LEU A 511 -37.09 -26.88 -12.78
CA LEU A 511 -38.01 -25.81 -12.45
C LEU A 511 -38.25 -24.87 -13.65
N GLY A 512 -37.27 -24.78 -14.53
CA GLY A 512 -37.33 -23.99 -15.75
C GLY A 512 -35.98 -23.63 -16.31
N LEU A 513 -35.96 -23.07 -17.51
CA LEU A 513 -34.79 -22.52 -18.18
C LEU A 513 -34.99 -21.02 -18.35
N SER A 514 -34.00 -20.24 -18.07
CA SER A 514 -34.02 -18.79 -18.14
C SER A 514 -32.71 -18.19 -18.70
N ILE A 515 -32.78 -16.97 -19.17
CA ILE A 515 -31.61 -16.24 -19.64
C ILE A 515 -31.19 -15.24 -18.58
N LYS A 516 -29.96 -15.30 -18.13
CA LYS A 516 -29.31 -14.34 -17.24
C LYS A 516 -28.44 -13.41 -18.07
N GLU A 517 -28.86 -12.16 -18.18
CA GLU A 517 -28.09 -11.12 -18.87
C GLU A 517 -26.92 -10.69 -18.00
N GLY A 518 -25.76 -10.52 -18.61
CA GLY A 518 -24.55 -10.01 -18.02
C GLY A 518 -23.89 -8.99 -18.93
N GLU A 519 -23.00 -8.19 -18.38
CA GLU A 519 -22.19 -7.23 -19.13
C GLU A 519 -20.77 -7.27 -18.59
N THR A 520 -19.78 -7.23 -19.48
CA THR A 520 -18.40 -7.09 -19.06
C THR A 520 -18.18 -5.76 -18.34
N SER A 521 -17.32 -5.75 -17.35
CA SER A 521 -17.01 -4.53 -16.58
C SER A 521 -15.54 -4.15 -16.73
N PRO A 522 -15.23 -2.84 -16.76
CA PRO A 522 -13.85 -2.39 -16.80
C PRO A 522 -13.11 -2.76 -15.51
N PRO A 523 -11.78 -2.73 -15.51
CA PRO A 523 -11.01 -2.92 -14.29
C PRO A 523 -11.36 -1.85 -13.26
N LYS A 524 -11.26 -2.20 -11.97
CA LYS A 524 -11.56 -1.27 -10.89
C LYS A 524 -10.49 -0.19 -10.78
N ARG A 525 -10.91 1.04 -10.45
CA ARG A 525 -10.00 2.11 -10.05
C ARG A 525 -9.21 1.71 -8.81
N TYR A 526 -8.01 2.23 -8.68
CA TYR A 526 -7.24 2.08 -7.45
C TYR A 526 -7.91 2.83 -6.29
N THR A 527 -7.95 2.21 -5.13
CA THR A 527 -8.11 2.92 -3.86
C THR A 527 -6.73 3.30 -3.32
N SER A 528 -6.67 4.19 -2.33
CA SER A 528 -5.41 4.55 -1.69
C SER A 528 -4.66 3.32 -1.15
N GLY A 529 -5.38 2.38 -0.51
CA GLY A 529 -4.81 1.13 -0.01
C GLY A 529 -4.37 0.18 -1.12
N SER A 530 -5.22 -0.06 -2.14
CA SER A 530 -4.84 -0.95 -3.25
C SER A 530 -3.69 -0.38 -4.10
N MET A 531 -3.52 0.95 -4.12
CA MET A 531 -2.36 1.58 -4.78
C MET A 531 -1.07 1.29 -4.02
N ILE A 532 -1.08 1.34 -2.69
CA ILE A 532 0.08 0.95 -1.88
C ILE A 532 0.49 -0.51 -2.16
N LEU A 533 -0.49 -1.43 -2.21
CA LEU A 533 -0.21 -2.83 -2.57
C LEU A 533 0.32 -2.97 -3.99
N ALA A 534 -0.20 -2.20 -4.94
CA ALA A 534 0.30 -2.20 -6.31
C ALA A 534 1.75 -1.65 -6.40
N MET A 535 2.11 -0.68 -5.57
CA MET A 535 3.49 -0.19 -5.45
C MET A 535 4.41 -1.25 -4.85
N GLU A 536 3.99 -1.94 -3.78
CA GLU A 536 4.75 -3.02 -3.15
C GLU A 536 4.96 -4.21 -4.10
N ASN A 537 3.94 -4.55 -4.86
CA ASN A 537 3.94 -5.69 -5.78
C ASN A 537 4.19 -5.26 -7.25
N ALA A 538 4.92 -4.17 -7.47
CA ALA A 538 5.15 -3.63 -8.80
C ALA A 538 5.78 -4.64 -9.77
N GLY A 539 6.57 -5.57 -9.26
CA GLY A 539 7.09 -6.68 -10.05
C GLY A 539 6.02 -7.54 -10.73
N GLN A 540 4.83 -7.68 -10.12
CA GLN A 540 3.72 -8.44 -10.70
C GLN A 540 3.04 -7.72 -11.88
N LEU A 541 3.28 -6.42 -12.06
CA LEU A 541 2.74 -5.61 -13.14
C LEU A 541 3.60 -5.70 -14.42
N ILE A 542 4.72 -6.40 -14.37
CA ILE A 542 5.66 -6.54 -15.45
C ILE A 542 5.24 -7.71 -16.33
N GLU A 543 5.06 -7.42 -17.63
CA GLU A 543 4.67 -8.43 -18.62
C GLU A 543 5.84 -9.37 -18.96
N ASP A 544 7.06 -8.84 -19.01
CA ASP A 544 8.27 -9.61 -19.27
C ASP A 544 8.61 -10.52 -18.06
N GLU A 545 8.62 -11.82 -18.29
CA GLU A 545 8.80 -12.83 -17.25
C GLU A 545 10.22 -12.84 -16.67
N GLU A 546 11.24 -12.58 -17.49
CA GLU A 546 12.64 -12.53 -17.07
C GLU A 546 12.90 -11.31 -16.17
N LEU A 547 12.42 -10.12 -16.61
CA LEU A 547 12.48 -8.91 -15.79
C LEU A 547 11.65 -9.05 -14.51
N ARG A 548 10.51 -9.72 -14.58
CA ARG A 548 9.66 -10.00 -13.40
C ARG A 548 10.41 -10.80 -12.34
N GLU A 549 11.10 -11.86 -12.73
CA GLU A 549 11.89 -12.66 -11.79
C GLU A 549 13.10 -11.89 -11.25
N GLN A 550 13.78 -11.08 -12.07
CA GLN A 550 14.91 -10.25 -11.65
C GLN A 550 14.54 -9.25 -10.55
N ILE A 551 13.34 -8.69 -10.60
CA ILE A 551 12.85 -7.68 -9.64
C ILE A 551 11.80 -8.23 -8.67
N LYS A 552 11.65 -9.53 -8.60
CA LYS A 552 10.74 -10.20 -7.66
C LYS A 552 11.07 -9.81 -6.22
N GLY A 553 10.07 -9.31 -5.51
CA GLY A 553 10.24 -8.78 -4.15
C GLY A 553 10.75 -7.34 -4.08
N SER A 554 11.06 -6.72 -5.24
CA SER A 554 11.36 -5.28 -5.30
C SER A 554 10.10 -4.52 -5.67
N GLY A 555 9.62 -3.65 -4.78
CA GLY A 555 8.53 -2.74 -5.05
C GLY A 555 9.01 -1.39 -5.56
N ILE A 556 8.09 -0.48 -5.80
CA ILE A 556 8.38 0.94 -6.05
C ILE A 556 8.17 1.74 -4.77
N GLY A 557 9.18 2.47 -4.35
CA GLY A 557 9.23 3.11 -3.04
C GLY A 557 9.39 2.09 -1.90
N THR A 558 9.67 2.58 -0.70
CA THR A 558 9.76 1.76 0.51
C THR A 558 8.50 1.89 1.35
N SER A 559 8.30 0.99 2.32
CA SER A 559 7.26 1.09 3.34
C SER A 559 7.20 2.48 4.00
N ALA A 560 8.35 3.12 4.21
CA ALA A 560 8.44 4.46 4.77
C ALA A 560 7.91 5.57 3.83
N THR A 561 8.05 5.44 2.52
CA THR A 561 7.84 6.54 1.55
C THR A 561 6.57 6.43 0.71
N ARG A 562 5.99 5.24 0.53
CA ARG A 562 4.81 5.02 -0.35
C ARG A 562 3.63 5.94 0.00
N ALA A 563 3.31 6.06 1.29
CA ALA A 563 2.19 6.90 1.74
C ALA A 563 2.43 8.40 1.47
N GLU A 564 3.64 8.88 1.72
CA GLU A 564 4.01 10.27 1.47
C GLU A 564 4.01 10.62 -0.03
N ILE A 565 4.40 9.68 -0.89
CA ILE A 565 4.33 9.84 -2.35
C ILE A 565 2.88 10.05 -2.80
N LEU A 566 1.94 9.22 -2.33
CA LEU A 566 0.51 9.40 -2.65
C LEU A 566 -0.02 10.73 -2.13
N LYS A 567 0.31 11.10 -0.89
CA LYS A 567 -0.06 12.37 -0.29
C LYS A 567 0.49 13.55 -1.10
N LYS A 568 1.74 13.49 -1.53
CA LYS A 568 2.38 14.52 -2.37
C LYS A 568 1.66 14.66 -3.70
N LEU A 569 1.33 13.57 -4.39
CA LEU A 569 0.60 13.59 -5.68
C LEU A 569 -0.79 14.23 -5.55
N VAL A 570 -1.48 14.00 -4.43
CA VAL A 570 -2.77 14.65 -4.14
C VAL A 570 -2.57 16.13 -3.80
N PHE A 571 -1.55 16.47 -3.02
CA PHE A 571 -1.24 17.85 -2.62
C PHE A 571 -0.90 18.74 -3.83
N ILE A 572 -0.06 18.26 -4.74
CA ILE A 572 0.29 18.98 -5.99
C ILE A 572 -0.79 18.90 -7.07
N LYS A 573 -1.95 18.30 -6.75
CA LYS A 573 -3.12 18.18 -7.61
C LYS A 573 -2.90 17.39 -8.89
N TYR A 574 -1.99 16.43 -8.89
CA TYR A 574 -1.87 15.47 -9.98
C TYR A 574 -2.92 14.35 -9.85
N LEU A 575 -3.21 13.96 -8.62
CA LEU A 575 -4.25 13.01 -8.30
C LEU A 575 -5.33 13.65 -7.42
N ALA A 576 -6.53 13.10 -7.48
CA ALA A 576 -7.64 13.39 -6.58
C ALA A 576 -7.98 12.15 -5.77
N LEU A 577 -8.24 12.34 -4.47
CA LEU A 577 -8.64 11.30 -3.54
C LEU A 577 -10.06 11.55 -3.04
N ASN A 578 -10.95 10.61 -3.28
CA ASN A 578 -12.26 10.62 -2.67
C ASN A 578 -12.16 10.09 -1.22
N LYS A 579 -12.32 10.97 -0.24
CA LYS A 579 -12.19 10.63 1.18
C LYS A 579 -13.18 9.56 1.67
N LYS A 580 -14.39 9.49 1.09
CA LYS A 580 -15.42 8.52 1.51
C LYS A 580 -15.18 7.12 0.97
N THR A 581 -14.70 7.00 -0.26
CA THR A 581 -14.48 5.72 -0.95
C THR A 581 -13.02 5.32 -1.01
N GLN A 582 -12.11 6.24 -0.67
CA GLN A 582 -10.66 6.11 -0.84
C GLN A 582 -10.21 5.88 -2.30
N VAL A 583 -11.10 6.09 -3.28
CA VAL A 583 -10.78 5.96 -4.70
C VAL A 583 -9.87 7.10 -5.15
N ILE A 584 -8.84 6.75 -5.90
CA ILE A 584 -7.89 7.68 -6.53
C ILE A 584 -8.22 7.79 -8.01
N THR A 585 -8.23 9.03 -8.52
CA THR A 585 -8.37 9.35 -9.95
C THR A 585 -7.35 10.39 -10.36
N PRO A 586 -6.94 10.46 -11.64
CA PRO A 586 -6.13 11.58 -12.09
C PRO A 586 -6.97 12.86 -12.11
N THR A 587 -6.30 14.01 -11.99
CA THR A 587 -6.88 15.31 -12.34
C THR A 587 -6.52 15.64 -13.78
N GLN A 588 -7.12 16.70 -14.37
CA GLN A 588 -6.74 17.18 -15.69
C GLN A 588 -5.24 17.51 -15.74
N LEU A 589 -4.74 18.25 -14.73
CA LEU A 589 -3.32 18.55 -14.62
C LEU A 589 -2.47 17.28 -14.58
N GLY A 590 -2.86 16.31 -13.75
CA GLY A 590 -2.11 15.04 -13.63
C GLY A 590 -2.03 14.27 -14.94
N GLU A 591 -3.13 14.26 -15.71
CA GLU A 591 -3.14 13.60 -17.04
C GLU A 591 -2.29 14.35 -18.07
N MET A 592 -2.31 15.69 -18.03
CA MET A 592 -1.41 16.51 -18.86
C MET A 592 0.07 16.28 -18.51
N ILE A 593 0.40 16.18 -17.22
CA ILE A 593 1.78 15.87 -16.81
C ILE A 593 2.19 14.46 -17.26
N TYR A 594 1.29 13.49 -17.16
CA TYR A 594 1.53 12.16 -17.74
C TYR A 594 1.88 12.25 -19.22
N ASP A 595 1.12 13.01 -20.04
CA ASP A 595 1.39 13.18 -21.47
C ASP A 595 2.72 13.88 -21.74
N VAL A 596 3.07 14.89 -20.94
CA VAL A 596 4.39 15.54 -21.01
C VAL A 596 5.51 14.52 -20.78
N VAL A 597 5.41 13.72 -19.72
CA VAL A 597 6.44 12.72 -19.41
C VAL A 597 6.45 11.59 -20.46
N HIS A 598 5.28 11.15 -20.92
CA HIS A 598 5.16 10.09 -21.92
C HIS A 598 5.82 10.47 -23.25
N GLN A 599 5.72 11.75 -23.66
CA GLN A 599 6.32 12.26 -24.89
C GLN A 599 7.75 12.80 -24.72
N SER A 600 8.32 12.75 -23.49
CA SER A 600 9.67 13.25 -23.21
C SER A 600 10.55 12.21 -22.52
N ILE A 601 10.27 11.85 -21.27
CA ILE A 601 11.06 10.91 -20.47
C ILE A 601 10.19 9.70 -20.09
N ARG A 602 9.65 9.03 -21.09
CA ARG A 602 8.72 7.90 -20.95
C ARG A 602 9.15 6.83 -19.94
N PRO A 603 10.46 6.49 -19.81
CA PRO A 603 10.89 5.50 -18.82
C PRO A 603 10.49 5.80 -17.38
N LEU A 604 10.33 7.06 -16.98
CA LEU A 604 9.88 7.44 -15.63
C LEU A 604 8.44 6.98 -15.31
N LEU A 605 7.64 6.67 -16.33
CA LEU A 605 6.28 6.13 -16.17
C LEU A 605 6.27 4.61 -16.02
N ASN A 606 7.43 3.95 -16.19
CA ASN A 606 7.54 2.51 -16.22
C ASN A 606 7.87 1.94 -14.84
N PRO A 607 7.03 1.09 -14.24
CA PRO A 607 7.32 0.43 -12.98
C PRO A 607 8.55 -0.48 -13.04
N GLU A 608 8.84 -1.09 -14.18
CA GLU A 608 10.03 -1.95 -14.39
C GLU A 608 11.31 -1.17 -14.14
N LEU A 609 11.44 0.02 -14.77
CA LEU A 609 12.60 0.87 -14.57
C LEU A 609 12.76 1.26 -13.10
N THR A 610 11.66 1.69 -12.46
CA THR A 610 11.69 2.11 -11.05
C THR A 610 12.07 0.96 -10.12
N ALA A 611 11.51 -0.23 -10.33
CA ALA A 611 11.86 -1.41 -9.57
C ALA A 611 13.31 -1.87 -9.82
N SER A 612 13.80 -1.74 -11.06
CA SER A 612 15.20 -2.01 -11.41
C SER A 612 16.20 -1.11 -10.66
N TRP A 613 15.88 0.18 -10.49
CA TRP A 613 16.68 1.09 -9.66
C TRP A 613 16.70 0.67 -8.18
N GLU A 614 15.55 0.32 -7.60
CA GLU A 614 15.50 -0.20 -6.22
C GLU A 614 16.30 -1.50 -6.06
N LYS A 615 16.27 -2.38 -7.06
CA LYS A 615 17.09 -3.59 -7.07
C LYS A 615 18.58 -3.26 -7.11
N GLY A 616 18.98 -2.27 -7.90
CA GLY A 616 20.36 -1.76 -7.92
C GLY A 616 20.82 -1.29 -6.54
N LEU A 617 19.96 -0.57 -5.79
CA LEU A 617 20.26 -0.18 -4.41
C LEU A 617 20.40 -1.38 -3.47
N THR A 618 19.64 -2.44 -3.69
CA THR A 618 19.80 -3.70 -2.95
C THR A 618 21.16 -4.33 -3.23
N TYR A 619 21.59 -4.36 -4.49
CA TYR A 619 22.92 -4.88 -4.86
C TYR A 619 24.07 -4.08 -4.24
N VAL A 620 23.92 -2.75 -4.09
CA VAL A 620 24.91 -1.95 -3.35
C VAL A 620 24.92 -2.33 -1.86
N ALA A 621 23.76 -2.49 -1.25
CA ALA A 621 23.66 -2.88 0.16
C ALA A 621 24.25 -4.27 0.43
N GLU A 622 24.16 -5.19 -0.56
CA GLU A 622 24.75 -6.51 -0.53
C GLU A 622 26.25 -6.52 -0.91
N GLY A 623 26.79 -5.38 -1.40
CA GLY A 623 28.16 -5.28 -1.88
C GLY A 623 28.43 -5.93 -3.23
N SER A 624 27.36 -6.27 -3.99
CA SER A 624 27.47 -6.92 -5.31
C SER A 624 27.87 -5.95 -6.42
N ILE A 625 27.56 -4.65 -6.26
CA ILE A 625 28.01 -3.56 -7.14
C ILE A 625 28.53 -2.39 -6.30
N THR A 626 29.43 -1.59 -6.87
CA THR A 626 30.00 -0.43 -6.17
C THR A 626 29.12 0.81 -6.26
N SER A 627 29.37 1.77 -5.36
CA SER A 627 28.71 3.09 -5.40
C SER A 627 29.03 3.86 -6.69
N GLU A 628 30.26 3.76 -7.18
CA GLU A 628 30.73 4.43 -8.38
C GLU A 628 30.05 3.87 -9.62
N GLU A 629 29.89 2.55 -9.71
CA GLU A 629 29.17 1.89 -10.81
C GLU A 629 27.70 2.35 -10.84
N TYR A 630 27.04 2.40 -9.68
CA TYR A 630 25.66 2.86 -9.59
C TYR A 630 25.53 4.34 -9.98
N MET A 631 26.42 5.21 -9.47
CA MET A 631 26.44 6.64 -9.81
C MET A 631 26.67 6.87 -11.30
N GLY A 632 27.62 6.16 -11.92
CA GLY A 632 27.88 6.28 -13.35
C GLY A 632 26.64 5.95 -14.20
N LYS A 633 25.89 4.90 -13.85
CA LYS A 633 24.59 4.59 -14.50
C LYS A 633 23.58 5.69 -14.34
N LEU A 634 23.48 6.28 -13.13
CA LEU A 634 22.54 7.37 -12.83
C LEU A 634 22.87 8.65 -13.60
N GLU A 635 24.12 9.08 -13.60
CA GLU A 635 24.58 10.28 -14.31
C GLU A 635 24.36 10.15 -15.83
N ASN A 636 24.67 8.98 -16.39
CA ASN A 636 24.42 8.68 -17.80
C ASN A 636 22.92 8.74 -18.13
N PHE A 637 22.07 8.22 -17.26
CA PHE A 637 20.61 8.26 -17.45
C PHE A 637 20.11 9.72 -17.45
N VAL A 638 20.52 10.51 -16.45
CA VAL A 638 20.12 11.92 -16.31
C VAL A 638 20.62 12.74 -17.52
N THR A 639 21.88 12.59 -17.90
CA THR A 639 22.50 13.31 -19.01
C THR A 639 21.80 13.02 -20.32
N ARG A 640 21.66 11.74 -20.67
CA ARG A 640 21.03 11.29 -21.93
C ARG A 640 19.61 11.84 -22.07
N HIS A 641 18.80 11.72 -21.03
CA HIS A 641 17.41 12.20 -21.11
C HIS A 641 17.32 13.72 -21.13
N THR A 642 18.19 14.42 -20.40
CA THR A 642 18.25 15.90 -20.43
C THR A 642 18.60 16.42 -21.82
N VAL A 643 19.65 15.90 -22.45
CA VAL A 643 20.06 16.28 -23.79
C VAL A 643 18.96 16.02 -24.81
N ASN A 644 18.37 14.83 -24.79
CA ASN A 644 17.31 14.45 -25.71
C ASN A 644 16.09 15.39 -25.59
N VAL A 645 15.61 15.67 -24.38
CA VAL A 645 14.43 16.54 -24.17
C VAL A 645 14.71 17.97 -24.61
N LYS A 646 15.92 18.51 -24.41
CA LYS A 646 16.28 19.85 -24.90
C LYS A 646 16.06 20.00 -26.40
N GLN A 647 16.34 18.95 -27.19
CA GLN A 647 16.23 18.93 -28.65
C GLN A 647 14.81 18.68 -29.18
N MET A 648 13.91 18.15 -28.37
CA MET A 648 12.54 17.81 -28.78
C MET A 648 11.73 19.03 -29.22
N ARG A 649 10.88 18.84 -30.25
CA ARG A 649 9.92 19.83 -30.75
C ARG A 649 8.53 19.19 -30.88
N ASN A 650 7.94 18.82 -29.75
CA ASN A 650 6.71 18.02 -29.65
C ASN A 650 5.51 18.75 -29.04
N GLN A 651 5.55 20.10 -28.96
CA GLN A 651 4.48 20.89 -28.34
C GLN A 651 3.12 20.74 -29.04
N PHE A 652 3.13 20.50 -30.36
CA PHE A 652 1.89 20.29 -31.10
C PHE A 652 1.23 18.95 -30.72
N GLN A 653 2.00 17.87 -30.64
CA GLN A 653 1.50 16.56 -30.24
C GLN A 653 0.95 16.61 -28.79
N LEU A 654 1.61 17.36 -27.91
CA LEU A 654 1.12 17.55 -26.52
C LEU A 654 -0.24 18.25 -26.49
N LYS A 655 -0.44 19.29 -27.29
CA LYS A 655 -1.73 19.98 -27.38
C LYS A 655 -2.85 19.01 -27.80
N SER A 656 -2.60 18.19 -28.81
CA SER A 656 -3.55 17.15 -29.24
C SER A 656 -3.90 16.17 -28.13
N SER A 657 -2.90 15.73 -27.35
CA SER A 657 -3.14 14.86 -26.19
C SER A 657 -3.99 15.54 -25.10
N PHE A 658 -3.73 16.85 -24.85
CA PHE A 658 -4.52 17.62 -23.87
C PHE A 658 -5.96 17.80 -24.34
N ASP A 659 -6.17 18.08 -25.64
CA ASP A 659 -7.51 18.21 -26.21
C ASP A 659 -8.29 16.89 -26.14
N ALA A 660 -7.63 15.76 -26.34
CA ALA A 660 -8.24 14.43 -26.23
C ALA A 660 -8.69 14.10 -24.78
N SER A 661 -7.97 14.57 -23.77
CA SER A 661 -8.27 14.30 -22.36
C SER A 661 -9.26 15.30 -21.75
N ALA A 662 -9.30 16.55 -22.23
CA ALA A 662 -10.09 17.64 -21.66
C ALA A 662 -11.60 17.36 -21.49
N PRO A 663 -12.30 16.66 -22.40
CA PRO A 663 -13.74 16.39 -22.28
C PRO A 663 -14.10 15.65 -20.98
N TYR A 664 -13.22 14.82 -20.46
CA TYR A 664 -13.47 14.04 -19.25
C TYR A 664 -13.42 14.87 -17.95
N TYR A 665 -12.91 16.10 -18.01
CA TYR A 665 -12.75 17.01 -16.88
C TYR A 665 -13.65 18.24 -16.94
N LYS A 666 -14.35 18.49 -18.06
CA LYS A 666 -15.34 19.55 -18.16
C LYS A 666 -16.55 19.19 -17.28
N LYS A 667 -16.89 20.07 -16.34
CA LYS A 667 -18.18 19.96 -15.63
C LYS A 667 -19.28 20.00 -16.68
N ALA A 668 -20.21 19.04 -16.66
CA ALA A 668 -21.43 19.12 -17.42
C ALA A 668 -22.07 20.47 -17.08
N SER A 669 -22.11 21.40 -18.03
CA SER A 669 -22.88 22.63 -17.91
C SER A 669 -24.32 22.20 -17.73
N SER A 670 -24.90 22.50 -16.55
CA SER A 670 -26.32 22.34 -16.35
C SER A 670 -27.04 23.16 -17.42
N THR A 671 -27.55 22.50 -18.44
CA THR A 671 -28.53 23.06 -19.37
C THR A 671 -29.77 23.42 -18.56
N ARG A 672 -29.82 24.64 -18.04
CA ARG A 672 -31.08 25.26 -17.67
C ARG A 672 -31.81 25.52 -18.98
N SER A 673 -32.72 24.61 -19.30
CA SER A 673 -33.75 24.84 -20.30
C SER A 673 -34.51 26.07 -19.88
N GLY A 674 -34.47 27.08 -20.74
CA GLY A 674 -35.29 28.27 -20.59
C GLY A 674 -36.76 27.91 -20.73
N ALA A 675 -37.56 28.28 -19.73
CA ALA A 675 -38.98 28.38 -19.83
C ALA A 675 -39.41 29.76 -19.34
N GLY A 676 -39.94 30.52 -20.30
CA GLY A 676 -41.04 31.46 -20.12
C GLY A 676 -40.83 32.67 -19.21
N LYS A 677 -40.58 33.81 -19.83
CA LYS A 677 -40.97 35.15 -19.29
C LYS A 677 -42.48 35.21 -19.06
N SER A 678 -42.88 35.53 -17.87
CA SER A 678 -44.13 36.28 -17.67
C SER A 678 -43.86 37.47 -16.75
N THR A 679 -44.13 38.64 -17.29
CA THR A 679 -44.15 39.96 -16.67
C THR A 679 -45.29 40.08 -15.69
N SER A 680 -45.06 40.54 -14.47
CA SER A 680 -46.01 41.39 -13.77
C SER A 680 -45.27 42.28 -12.75
N SER A 681 -45.76 43.50 -12.74
CA SER A 681 -45.24 44.74 -12.19
C SER A 681 -45.55 44.98 -10.72
N ARG A 682 -44.70 45.86 -10.13
CA ARG A 682 -44.95 46.80 -8.98
C ARG A 682 -45.21 46.18 -7.61
N SER A 683 -44.53 46.62 -6.55
CA SER A 683 -44.50 47.98 -6.01
C SER A 683 -43.44 48.12 -4.88
N SER A 684 -43.00 49.32 -4.76
CA SER A 684 -42.13 49.98 -3.78
C SER A 684 -42.57 49.83 -2.31
N SER A 685 -41.61 49.72 -1.39
CA SER A 685 -41.55 50.64 -0.23
C SER A 685 -40.25 50.52 0.53
N ALA A 686 -39.81 51.65 0.99
CA ALA A 686 -38.53 52.03 1.54
C ALA A 686 -38.42 51.93 3.07
N LYS A 687 -37.19 52.24 3.54
CA LYS A 687 -36.77 52.69 4.90
C LYS A 687 -36.47 51.54 5.89
N SER A 688 -35.43 51.59 6.73
CA SER A 688 -34.41 52.59 7.09
C SER A 688 -33.41 51.96 8.05
N SER A 689 -32.17 52.34 7.88
CA SER A 689 -31.13 52.67 8.87
C SER A 689 -31.19 52.13 10.30
N SER A 690 -30.08 51.56 10.79
CA SER A 690 -29.22 52.26 11.77
C SER A 690 -27.99 51.42 12.21
N ASN A 691 -26.86 52.04 12.06
CA ASN A 691 -25.62 52.00 12.81
C ASN A 691 -25.65 51.45 14.24
N ARG A 692 -24.62 50.65 14.61
CA ARG A 692 -23.69 51.09 15.67
C ARG A 692 -22.46 50.19 15.79
N LYS A 693 -21.37 50.89 15.84
CA LYS A 693 -19.97 50.59 16.13
C LYS A 693 -19.71 50.04 17.55
N LYS A 694 -18.46 49.55 17.63
CA LYS A 694 -17.48 49.50 18.77
C LYS A 694 -17.47 48.15 19.51
N THR A 695 -16.39 47.61 19.98
CA THR A 695 -14.94 47.92 20.06
C THR A 695 -14.30 46.69 20.71
N ALA A 696 -13.18 46.27 20.21
CA ALA A 696 -11.89 45.91 20.82
C ALA A 696 -11.82 45.50 22.32
N GLN A 697 -11.13 44.46 22.62
CA GLN A 697 -9.86 44.31 23.33
C GLN A 697 -9.72 42.99 24.09
N ASN A 698 -8.62 42.39 23.84
CA ASN A 698 -7.68 41.70 24.74
C ASN A 698 -8.18 40.73 25.82
N THR A 699 -7.75 39.51 25.71
CA THR A 699 -6.59 38.93 26.44
C THR A 699 -6.09 37.68 25.75
#